data_8fdd2c6b2d5c7f692209ca9ed674022e
#
_entry.id   8fdd2c6b2d5c7f692209ca9ed674022e
#
_cell.length_a   1.000
_cell.length_b   1.000
_cell.length_c   1.000
_cell.angle_alpha   90.00
_cell.angle_beta   90.00
_cell.angle_gamma   90.00
#
_symmetry.space_group_name_H-M   'P 1'
#
loop_
_entity.id
_entity.type
_entity.pdbx_description
1 polymer ?
#
loop_
_entity_poly.entity_id
_entity_poly.type
_entity_poly.pdbx_seq_one_letter_code
_entity_poly.pdbx_strand_id
1 'polypeptide(L)'
;MKKIILSLMLMCCATVYAGQTQKSSLFDTFSNPETKYRLQVRWWWNGNKLTDHEIRRELDVMKDAGIGGVEINPIAYPGGDSIGIPTLRVYSPEWSQMVKVAVDGCEERGMVADMIVGSGWPFGSECLERDQQQQLLTIETFELKRGEHFQMSVEDILDRVNPPICSPYPDPDKKLLYLRLMPKRVTDVVDGICYDDQVANGQISITAPGDTDYVLYCFVKLTGFMAVINGAPGAQGPVLNHYDKRAAQSYLNLLSSALTPTMGDIGRYMRAAFCDSFETEGSNWDDRMRDEFRKRRGYDIYPYLPYIIVKVGAMGNPVNEEYGSDFDLTPQAQDVVERVRNDFERTMRELFSEGFLTPFNKWCQDHHLKSRIQAYGRGLHPVESSMAIGIPECETWMRSFTGYARPGFGVFQSSYSISNKLVASGSLLSGNNMVSCEEQTNTDMVFFTTMDHLKLTGDMSNLSGVNQSVLHGFNYNPAETVFPGWVRYGCYFNEKNTWWPHFRLWADYKARLSALFQNTTMQADIAILPAFEDMWGKLGGQRDPFPDHIYPEYAYHLWEAIHQTGSNCDYISESILERGTVKKGVLTYGPRTYSTLILTRVESISLAAAKKLRAFVASGGKVICIEKRPHKSYGLKAASRRDKAIRKVLAALEDKYPERYVLVEEGPTSENMLDWWTQVQQQYGINRNLLFSHPNVFLSQNYYKGEQEDVFYITNYSATQEVRQTLSFPHVDAGKTAWVWDAETGKRYRLDEWQKGVDLYLQPEESRLIVFDYETEGEPFRPLIREGEPCMTLGDNWDMHFKHALTGEEFDLRQTALFDLNQDSRTQTFAGDVEYSTVLNIRRPEFVSLLDAGNANNSVVELIVNGKSLGRRWYGYRMWNVKGLLRKGENHITLRCTTTLGNYVKSLTDNPVAQGWTGGQPTAPMGILGPVCLY
;
A
#
# COMPACT_ATOMS: atom_id res chain seq x y z
N MET A 1 -50.83 -24.30 -43.66
CA MET A 1 -50.12 -24.64 -42.42
C MET A 1 -48.59 -24.44 -42.49
N LYS A 2 -47.87 -24.80 -43.57
CA LYS A 2 -46.40 -24.59 -43.64
C LYS A 2 -45.95 -23.10 -43.69
N LYS A 3 -46.74 -22.15 -44.18
CA LYS A 3 -46.38 -20.71 -44.20
C LYS A 3 -46.63 -19.98 -42.89
N ILE A 4 -47.51 -20.48 -42.03
CA ILE A 4 -47.79 -19.89 -40.70
C ILE A 4 -46.76 -20.33 -39.69
N ILE A 5 -46.18 -21.52 -39.83
CA ILE A 5 -45.10 -22.04 -38.95
C ILE A 5 -43.80 -21.32 -39.25
N LEU A 6 -43.52 -20.89 -40.50
CA LEU A 6 -42.30 -20.17 -40.85
C LEU A 6 -42.36 -18.70 -40.36
N SER A 7 -43.54 -18.06 -40.32
CA SER A 7 -43.73 -16.73 -39.76
C SER A 7 -43.64 -16.69 -38.23
N LEU A 8 -44.07 -17.74 -37.54
CA LEU A 8 -43.91 -17.86 -36.09
C LEU A 8 -42.45 -18.19 -35.67
N MET A 9 -41.71 -18.96 -36.50
CA MET A 9 -40.27 -19.16 -36.25
C MET A 9 -39.41 -17.90 -36.51
N LEU A 10 -39.79 -17.09 -37.48
CA LEU A 10 -39.11 -15.80 -37.71
C LEU A 10 -39.47 -14.76 -36.66
N MET A 11 -40.67 -14.78 -36.05
CA MET A 11 -41.01 -13.92 -34.92
C MET A 11 -40.33 -14.36 -33.60
N CYS A 12 -40.17 -15.68 -33.36
CA CYS A 12 -39.38 -16.16 -32.22
C CYS A 12 -37.87 -15.93 -32.36
N CYS A 13 -37.31 -15.89 -33.56
CA CYS A 13 -35.88 -15.49 -33.75
C CYS A 13 -35.65 -13.98 -33.65
N ALA A 14 -36.66 -13.15 -33.90
CA ALA A 14 -36.55 -11.70 -33.73
C ALA A 14 -36.70 -11.25 -32.25
N THR A 15 -37.30 -12.07 -31.38
CA THR A 15 -37.43 -11.75 -29.95
C THR A 15 -36.27 -12.31 -29.11
N VAL A 16 -35.40 -13.15 -29.65
CA VAL A 16 -34.18 -13.63 -28.95
C VAL A 16 -32.95 -12.71 -29.23
N TYR A 17 -33.06 -11.77 -30.19
CA TYR A 17 -31.99 -10.77 -30.47
C TYR A 17 -32.17 -9.43 -29.76
N ALA A 18 -33.19 -9.28 -28.90
CA ALA A 18 -33.45 -8.06 -28.14
C ALA A 18 -32.90 -8.12 -26.68
N GLY A 19 -31.90 -8.94 -26.41
CA GLY A 19 -31.29 -9.12 -25.11
C GLY A 19 -29.78 -9.00 -25.09
N GLN A 20 -29.14 -8.40 -26.08
CA GLN A 20 -27.79 -7.85 -25.90
C GLN A 20 -27.96 -6.58 -25.03
N THR A 21 -27.71 -6.68 -23.74
CA THR A 21 -27.42 -5.55 -22.89
C THR A 21 -26.33 -4.77 -23.60
N GLN A 22 -26.67 -3.58 -24.13
CA GLN A 22 -25.71 -2.68 -24.73
C GLN A 22 -24.62 -2.46 -23.66
N LYS A 23 -23.37 -2.89 -23.92
CA LYS A 23 -22.26 -2.70 -22.97
C LYS A 23 -22.20 -1.22 -22.68
N SER A 24 -22.33 -0.82 -21.42
CA SER A 24 -22.26 0.60 -21.06
C SER A 24 -20.92 1.15 -21.53
N SER A 25 -20.90 2.38 -22.02
CA SER A 25 -19.65 3.03 -22.43
C SER A 25 -18.71 3.18 -21.21
N LEU A 26 -17.41 3.33 -21.45
CA LEU A 26 -16.44 3.59 -20.37
C LEU A 26 -16.82 4.88 -19.62
N PHE A 27 -17.33 5.89 -20.34
CA PHE A 27 -17.80 7.13 -19.73
C PHE A 27 -19.05 6.92 -18.84
N ASP A 28 -20.00 6.09 -19.26
CA ASP A 28 -21.18 5.78 -18.43
C ASP A 28 -20.79 5.06 -17.15
N THR A 29 -19.84 4.10 -17.25
CA THR A 29 -19.29 3.38 -16.10
C THR A 29 -18.55 4.32 -15.13
N PHE A 30 -17.79 5.27 -15.66
CA PHE A 30 -17.12 6.32 -14.89
C PHE A 30 -18.12 7.27 -14.24
N SER A 31 -19.08 7.78 -15.00
CA SER A 31 -20.04 8.77 -14.53
C SER A 31 -20.94 8.23 -13.41
N ASN A 32 -21.36 6.95 -13.52
CA ASN A 32 -22.25 6.27 -12.59
C ASN A 32 -21.67 4.93 -12.14
N PRO A 33 -20.64 4.92 -11.30
CA PRO A 33 -19.95 3.68 -10.91
C PRO A 33 -20.85 2.75 -10.09
N GLU A 34 -20.85 1.46 -10.48
CA GLU A 34 -21.49 0.41 -9.71
C GLU A 34 -20.88 0.27 -8.31
N THR A 35 -21.61 -0.33 -7.37
CA THR A 35 -21.17 -0.52 -5.97
C THR A 35 -19.83 -1.24 -5.85
N LYS A 36 -19.53 -2.19 -6.75
CA LYS A 36 -18.27 -2.95 -6.73
C LYS A 36 -17.00 -2.09 -6.92
N TYR A 37 -17.12 -0.89 -7.50
CA TYR A 37 -16.03 0.07 -7.70
C TYR A 37 -15.89 1.07 -6.55
N ARG A 38 -16.88 1.12 -5.65
CA ARG A 38 -16.82 1.99 -4.48
C ARG A 38 -15.76 1.52 -3.52
N LEU A 39 -15.22 2.47 -2.75
CA LEU A 39 -14.31 2.14 -1.66
C LEU A 39 -15.00 1.25 -0.63
N GLN A 40 -14.18 0.44 0.03
CA GLN A 40 -14.57 -0.45 1.09
C GLN A 40 -13.91 -0.02 2.39
N VAL A 41 -14.33 -0.58 3.50
CA VAL A 41 -13.69 -0.32 4.80
C VAL A 41 -13.34 -1.63 5.50
N ARG A 42 -12.20 -1.66 6.17
CA ARG A 42 -11.92 -2.62 7.22
C ARG A 42 -12.81 -2.28 8.39
N TRP A 43 -13.75 -3.18 8.69
CA TRP A 43 -14.75 -2.97 9.73
C TRP A 43 -14.32 -3.72 10.98
N TRP A 44 -13.64 -3.02 11.88
CA TRP A 44 -13.12 -3.61 13.10
C TRP A 44 -14.21 -3.89 14.12
N TRP A 45 -14.47 -5.16 14.32
CA TRP A 45 -15.38 -5.66 15.34
C TRP A 45 -14.70 -5.66 16.72
N ASN A 46 -14.62 -4.50 17.34
CA ASN A 46 -13.93 -4.24 18.59
C ASN A 46 -14.37 -5.17 19.72
N GLY A 47 -13.51 -6.15 20.10
CA GLY A 47 -13.78 -7.14 21.13
C GLY A 47 -14.93 -8.10 20.81
N ASN A 48 -15.41 -8.15 19.55
CA ASN A 48 -16.61 -8.91 19.17
C ASN A 48 -17.82 -8.66 20.08
N LYS A 49 -17.99 -7.41 20.53
CA LYS A 49 -19.14 -6.96 21.32
C LYS A 49 -20.27 -6.55 20.37
N LEU A 50 -20.98 -7.53 19.83
CA LEU A 50 -21.83 -7.37 18.67
C LEU A 50 -23.31 -7.48 19.02
N THR A 51 -24.14 -6.70 18.33
CA THR A 51 -25.60 -6.83 18.32
C THR A 51 -26.13 -6.73 16.89
N ASP A 52 -27.21 -7.46 16.56
CA ASP A 52 -27.88 -7.40 15.24
C ASP A 52 -28.27 -5.95 14.91
N HIS A 53 -28.85 -5.23 15.84
CA HIS A 53 -29.29 -3.86 15.66
C HIS A 53 -28.14 -2.95 15.23
N GLU A 54 -27.02 -3.01 15.93
CA GLU A 54 -25.88 -2.12 15.64
C GLU A 54 -25.16 -2.49 14.36
N ILE A 55 -25.02 -3.79 14.06
CA ILE A 55 -24.48 -4.26 12.77
C ILE A 55 -25.27 -3.62 11.60
N ARG A 56 -26.61 -3.69 11.65
CA ARG A 56 -27.47 -3.14 10.59
C ARG A 56 -27.39 -1.60 10.55
N ARG A 57 -27.37 -0.95 11.70
CA ARG A 57 -27.25 0.51 11.81
C ARG A 57 -25.96 1.03 11.15
N GLU A 58 -24.83 0.41 11.48
CA GLU A 58 -23.53 0.84 10.91
C GLU A 58 -23.45 0.57 9.41
N LEU A 59 -24.04 -0.53 8.90
CA LEU A 59 -24.14 -0.78 7.47
C LEU A 59 -24.95 0.32 6.75
N ASP A 60 -26.02 0.85 7.37
CA ASP A 60 -26.76 1.98 6.82
C ASP A 60 -25.90 3.25 6.80
N VAL A 61 -25.22 3.57 7.89
CA VAL A 61 -24.30 4.71 8.00
C VAL A 61 -23.22 4.66 6.92
N MET A 62 -22.61 3.50 6.74
CA MET A 62 -21.56 3.30 5.72
C MET A 62 -22.12 3.42 4.29
N LYS A 63 -23.27 2.82 4.02
CA LYS A 63 -23.92 2.89 2.71
C LYS A 63 -24.29 4.32 2.33
N ASP A 64 -24.86 5.08 3.26
CA ASP A 64 -25.26 6.48 3.05
C ASP A 64 -24.05 7.38 2.76
N ALA A 65 -22.91 7.08 3.38
CA ALA A 65 -21.63 7.75 3.13
C ALA A 65 -20.99 7.38 1.78
N GLY A 66 -21.56 6.43 1.02
CA GLY A 66 -21.05 6.01 -0.29
C GLY A 66 -20.05 4.87 -0.25
N ILE A 67 -19.90 4.21 0.89
CA ILE A 67 -19.08 3.00 1.05
C ILE A 67 -19.79 1.82 0.37
N GLY A 68 -19.07 1.07 -0.45
CA GLY A 68 -19.61 -0.02 -1.26
C GLY A 68 -19.39 -1.40 -0.69
N GLY A 69 -18.64 -1.55 0.40
CA GLY A 69 -18.43 -2.85 1.01
C GLY A 69 -17.63 -2.78 2.31
N VAL A 70 -17.59 -3.91 2.99
CA VAL A 70 -16.89 -4.08 4.27
C VAL A 70 -15.98 -5.29 4.25
N GLU A 71 -14.87 -5.21 4.97
CA GLU A 71 -14.08 -6.34 5.42
C GLU A 71 -14.42 -6.60 6.88
N ILE A 72 -15.11 -7.68 7.17
CA ILE A 72 -15.42 -8.09 8.55
C ILE A 72 -14.09 -8.48 9.22
N ASN A 73 -13.71 -7.75 10.25
CA ASN A 73 -12.41 -7.88 10.91
C ASN A 73 -12.56 -7.93 12.43
N PRO A 74 -12.72 -9.13 13.03
CA PRO A 74 -12.66 -9.30 14.47
C PRO A 74 -11.31 -8.82 15.01
N ILE A 75 -11.32 -8.03 16.09
CA ILE A 75 -10.10 -7.48 16.67
C ILE A 75 -10.23 -7.38 18.20
N ALA A 76 -9.12 -7.35 18.90
CA ALA A 76 -9.09 -7.19 20.34
C ALA A 76 -9.83 -5.90 20.79
N TYR A 77 -10.46 -5.97 21.95
CA TYR A 77 -11.14 -4.81 22.52
C TYR A 77 -10.13 -3.69 22.87
N PRO A 78 -10.34 -2.45 22.36
CA PRO A 78 -9.40 -1.36 22.62
C PRO A 78 -9.45 -0.79 24.04
N GLY A 79 -10.45 -1.18 24.85
CA GLY A 79 -10.72 -0.61 26.16
C GLY A 79 -11.90 0.37 26.16
N GLY A 80 -12.16 0.99 27.29
CA GLY A 80 -13.30 1.87 27.51
C GLY A 80 -14.52 1.16 28.14
N ASP A 81 -15.67 1.84 28.16
CA ASP A 81 -16.91 1.26 28.69
C ASP A 81 -17.52 0.28 27.68
N SER A 82 -17.68 -0.96 28.09
CA SER A 82 -18.27 -2.03 27.28
C SER A 82 -19.81 -1.93 27.17
N ILE A 83 -20.44 -1.00 27.88
CA ILE A 83 -21.91 -0.83 27.98
C ILE A 83 -22.67 -2.14 28.23
N GLY A 84 -22.00 -3.09 28.88
CA GLY A 84 -22.58 -4.37 29.27
C GLY A 84 -22.73 -5.39 28.11
N ILE A 85 -22.26 -5.09 26.89
CA ILE A 85 -22.32 -6.04 25.77
C ILE A 85 -21.26 -7.14 25.96
N PRO A 86 -21.64 -8.42 25.95
CA PRO A 86 -20.72 -9.53 26.14
C PRO A 86 -19.79 -9.68 24.92
N THR A 87 -18.56 -10.14 25.15
CA THR A 87 -17.65 -10.55 24.10
C THR A 87 -18.05 -11.91 23.54
N LEU A 88 -18.24 -12.01 22.24
CA LEU A 88 -18.40 -13.28 21.54
C LEU A 88 -17.02 -13.82 21.15
N ARG A 89 -16.81 -15.12 21.37
CA ARG A 89 -15.56 -15.76 20.95
C ARG A 89 -15.61 -16.04 19.44
N VAL A 90 -14.52 -15.70 18.75
CA VAL A 90 -14.35 -16.05 17.33
C VAL A 90 -14.53 -17.58 17.18
N TYR A 91 -15.15 -17.99 16.10
CA TYR A 91 -15.54 -19.37 15.79
C TYR A 91 -16.66 -19.96 16.64
N SER A 92 -17.26 -19.23 17.61
CA SER A 92 -18.46 -19.73 18.31
C SER A 92 -19.70 -19.67 17.42
N PRO A 93 -20.76 -20.46 17.72
CA PRO A 93 -22.03 -20.40 16.99
C PRO A 93 -22.67 -19.00 17.03
N GLU A 94 -22.60 -18.32 18.18
CA GLU A 94 -23.17 -16.98 18.37
C GLU A 94 -22.43 -15.95 17.51
N TRP A 95 -21.10 -16.03 17.45
CA TRP A 95 -20.30 -15.20 16.57
C TRP A 95 -20.61 -15.47 15.10
N SER A 96 -20.72 -16.75 14.71
CA SER A 96 -21.08 -17.15 13.33
C SER A 96 -22.44 -16.61 12.93
N GLN A 97 -23.40 -16.52 13.88
CA GLN A 97 -24.69 -15.88 13.64
C GLN A 97 -24.56 -14.38 13.38
N MET A 98 -23.67 -13.66 14.08
CA MET A 98 -23.43 -12.23 13.82
C MET A 98 -22.73 -12.00 12.48
N VAL A 99 -21.84 -12.90 12.07
CA VAL A 99 -21.27 -12.87 10.71
C VAL A 99 -22.39 -13.02 9.67
N LYS A 100 -23.34 -13.96 9.89
CA LYS A 100 -24.50 -14.14 8.99
C LYS A 100 -25.35 -12.88 8.91
N VAL A 101 -25.64 -12.23 10.05
CA VAL A 101 -26.36 -10.94 10.09
C VAL A 101 -25.65 -9.87 9.26
N ALA A 102 -24.33 -9.79 9.38
CA ALA A 102 -23.53 -8.79 8.65
C ALA A 102 -23.56 -9.03 7.13
N VAL A 103 -23.36 -10.28 6.68
CA VAL A 103 -23.35 -10.57 5.24
C VAL A 103 -24.74 -10.47 4.62
N ASP A 104 -25.81 -10.87 5.33
CA ASP A 104 -27.18 -10.62 4.89
C ASP A 104 -27.49 -9.13 4.80
N GLY A 105 -27.06 -8.37 5.82
CA GLY A 105 -27.18 -6.92 5.82
C GLY A 105 -26.44 -6.25 4.66
N CYS A 106 -25.28 -6.77 4.24
CA CYS A 106 -24.59 -6.34 3.03
C CYS A 106 -25.37 -6.67 1.77
N GLU A 107 -25.89 -7.90 1.64
CA GLU A 107 -26.70 -8.32 0.48
C GLU A 107 -27.96 -7.46 0.33
N GLU A 108 -28.69 -7.21 1.42
CA GLU A 108 -29.87 -6.33 1.46
C GLU A 108 -29.58 -4.91 0.94
N ARG A 109 -28.35 -4.41 1.14
CA ARG A 109 -27.90 -3.06 0.74
C ARG A 109 -27.13 -3.02 -0.58
N GLY A 110 -26.93 -4.19 -1.22
CA GLY A 110 -26.09 -4.33 -2.41
C GLY A 110 -24.63 -3.97 -2.16
N MET A 111 -24.13 -4.17 -0.95
CA MET A 111 -22.75 -3.99 -0.54
C MET A 111 -21.93 -5.27 -0.69
N VAL A 112 -20.63 -5.13 -0.92
CA VAL A 112 -19.68 -6.26 -0.96
C VAL A 112 -19.27 -6.63 0.47
N ALA A 113 -19.20 -7.92 0.79
CA ALA A 113 -18.60 -8.41 2.01
C ALA A 113 -17.34 -9.21 1.72
N ASP A 114 -16.25 -8.87 2.40
CA ASP A 114 -15.03 -9.65 2.54
C ASP A 114 -14.83 -9.97 4.02
N MET A 115 -13.90 -10.88 4.34
CA MET A 115 -13.60 -11.19 5.72
C MET A 115 -12.14 -11.60 5.90
N ILE A 116 -11.52 -11.15 7.00
CA ILE A 116 -10.22 -11.68 7.43
C ILE A 116 -10.38 -13.13 7.90
N VAL A 117 -9.39 -13.98 7.65
CA VAL A 117 -9.38 -15.35 8.21
C VAL A 117 -8.79 -15.29 9.61
N GLY A 118 -9.64 -15.43 10.61
CA GLY A 118 -9.24 -15.30 12.01
C GLY A 118 -9.41 -13.90 12.57
N SER A 119 -8.42 -13.39 13.24
CA SER A 119 -8.43 -12.09 13.92
C SER A 119 -7.01 -11.60 14.17
N GLY A 120 -6.76 -10.31 13.97
CA GLY A 120 -5.44 -9.72 14.11
C GLY A 120 -4.44 -10.24 13.08
N TRP A 121 -3.14 -9.95 13.29
CA TRP A 121 -2.08 -10.31 12.37
C TRP A 121 -0.73 -10.58 13.10
N PRO A 122 0.24 -11.28 12.50
CA PRO A 122 0.03 -12.27 11.44
C PRO A 122 -0.90 -13.40 11.90
N PHE A 123 -1.35 -14.25 10.99
CA PHE A 123 -2.28 -15.33 11.32
C PHE A 123 -1.78 -16.24 12.42
N GLY A 124 -2.68 -16.60 13.32
CA GLY A 124 -2.43 -17.48 14.45
C GLY A 124 -3.71 -17.80 15.22
N SER A 125 -3.63 -18.72 16.18
CA SER A 125 -4.78 -19.12 16.99
C SER A 125 -4.35 -19.88 18.23
N GLU A 126 -5.14 -19.78 19.31
CA GLU A 126 -5.04 -20.65 20.49
C GLU A 126 -5.30 -22.13 20.20
N CYS A 127 -5.89 -22.45 19.03
CA CYS A 127 -6.16 -23.83 18.60
C CYS A 127 -4.99 -24.50 17.88
N LEU A 128 -3.85 -23.82 17.69
CA LEU A 128 -2.68 -24.40 17.02
C LEU A 128 -1.91 -25.34 17.94
N GLU A 129 -1.69 -26.55 17.47
CA GLU A 129 -0.76 -27.49 18.11
C GLU A 129 0.67 -26.94 18.09
N ARG A 130 1.52 -27.38 19.02
CA ARG A 130 2.88 -26.83 19.16
C ARG A 130 3.70 -26.91 17.87
N ASP A 131 3.61 -28.01 17.12
CA ASP A 131 4.33 -28.22 15.86
C ASP A 131 3.77 -27.38 14.67
N GLN A 132 2.59 -26.77 14.87
CA GLN A 132 1.97 -25.87 13.91
C GLN A 132 2.32 -24.39 14.13
N GLN A 133 3.03 -24.08 15.21
CA GLN A 133 3.40 -22.73 15.58
C GLN A 133 4.72 -22.32 14.93
N GLN A 134 4.88 -21.01 14.69
CA GLN A 134 6.07 -20.48 14.04
C GLN A 134 7.37 -20.81 14.80
N GLN A 135 8.46 -20.89 14.05
CA GLN A 135 9.78 -21.25 14.57
C GLN A 135 10.80 -20.15 14.26
N LEU A 136 11.67 -19.89 15.23
CA LEU A 136 12.83 -19.02 15.14
C LEU A 136 14.08 -19.79 15.48
N LEU A 137 15.09 -19.77 14.60
CA LEU A 137 16.45 -20.15 14.93
C LEU A 137 17.25 -18.88 15.23
N THR A 138 17.73 -18.78 16.44
CA THR A 138 18.61 -17.70 16.92
C THR A 138 19.87 -18.28 17.54
N ILE A 139 20.74 -17.43 18.05
CA ILE A 139 22.02 -17.85 18.64
C ILE A 139 22.24 -17.24 20.02
N GLU A 140 22.99 -17.98 20.84
CA GLU A 140 23.75 -17.44 21.98
C GLU A 140 25.23 -17.77 21.77
N THR A 141 26.11 -16.84 22.12
CA THR A 141 27.54 -16.96 21.86
C THR A 141 28.37 -16.81 23.12
N PHE A 142 29.46 -17.60 23.21
CA PHE A 142 30.41 -17.49 24.30
C PHE A 142 31.84 -17.39 23.75
N GLU A 143 32.54 -16.33 24.15
CA GLU A 143 33.96 -16.20 23.82
C GLU A 143 34.80 -17.09 24.71
N LEU A 144 35.75 -17.79 24.13
CA LEU A 144 36.67 -18.70 24.80
C LEU A 144 38.10 -18.33 24.42
N LYS A 145 38.95 -18.14 25.42
CA LYS A 145 40.37 -18.00 25.18
C LYS A 145 40.98 -19.35 24.75
N ARG A 146 42.08 -19.29 24.04
CA ARG A 146 42.83 -20.50 23.67
C ARG A 146 43.10 -21.39 24.88
N GLY A 147 42.78 -22.67 24.78
CA GLY A 147 42.93 -23.64 25.85
C GLY A 147 41.92 -23.47 27.01
N GLU A 148 41.02 -22.56 26.98
CA GLU A 148 39.99 -22.36 28.00
C GLU A 148 38.99 -23.52 28.01
N HIS A 149 38.62 -23.96 29.21
CA HIS A 149 37.57 -24.95 29.39
C HIS A 149 36.24 -24.27 29.68
N PHE A 150 35.25 -24.55 28.86
CA PHE A 150 33.88 -24.11 29.00
C PHE A 150 33.01 -25.25 29.51
N GLN A 151 32.19 -24.97 30.53
CA GLN A 151 31.21 -25.91 31.04
C GLN A 151 29.91 -25.16 31.39
N MET A 152 28.80 -25.60 30.86
CA MET A 152 27.49 -25.03 31.15
C MET A 152 26.38 -26.05 30.86
N SER A 153 25.30 -26.02 31.65
CA SER A 153 24.13 -26.83 31.37
C SER A 153 23.40 -26.31 30.11
N VAL A 154 22.69 -27.18 29.41
CA VAL A 154 21.83 -26.80 28.30
C VAL A 154 20.75 -25.84 28.78
N GLU A 155 20.17 -26.06 29.96
CA GLU A 155 19.15 -25.21 30.59
C GLU A 155 19.67 -23.79 30.78
N ASP A 156 20.87 -23.59 31.35
CA ASP A 156 21.48 -22.27 31.53
C ASP A 156 21.71 -21.53 30.21
N ILE A 157 22.02 -22.27 29.14
CA ILE A 157 22.12 -21.67 27.79
C ILE A 157 20.74 -21.20 27.29
N LEU A 158 19.70 -22.03 27.43
CA LEU A 158 18.34 -21.71 26.99
C LEU A 158 17.74 -20.52 27.75
N ASP A 159 18.05 -20.39 29.05
CA ASP A 159 17.56 -19.29 29.89
C ASP A 159 18.11 -17.92 29.47
N ARG A 160 19.28 -17.90 28.81
CA ARG A 160 19.88 -16.67 28.28
C ARG A 160 19.24 -16.19 27.00
N VAL A 161 18.53 -17.06 26.27
CA VAL A 161 17.94 -16.74 24.96
C VAL A 161 16.55 -16.13 25.15
N ASN A 162 16.49 -14.82 25.12
CA ASN A 162 15.26 -14.05 25.27
C ASN A 162 15.24 -12.92 24.22
N PRO A 163 14.94 -13.21 22.94
CA PRO A 163 14.90 -12.20 21.90
C PRO A 163 13.78 -11.18 22.19
N PRO A 164 14.01 -9.89 21.94
CA PRO A 164 12.99 -8.86 22.12
C PRO A 164 11.92 -8.99 21.03
N ILE A 165 10.79 -9.58 21.38
CA ILE A 165 9.61 -9.74 20.49
C ILE A 165 8.58 -8.66 20.86
N CYS A 166 8.00 -7.98 19.87
CA CYS A 166 7.03 -6.91 20.14
C CYS A 166 5.68 -7.44 20.67
N SER A 167 5.30 -8.64 20.29
CA SER A 167 4.10 -9.33 20.78
C SER A 167 4.48 -10.73 21.30
N PRO A 168 5.14 -10.86 22.46
CA PRO A 168 5.62 -12.14 22.94
C PRO A 168 4.46 -13.06 23.33
N TYR A 169 4.55 -14.33 22.90
CA TYR A 169 3.68 -15.38 23.42
C TYR A 169 4.37 -16.06 24.61
N PRO A 170 3.65 -16.31 25.73
CA PRO A 170 4.25 -16.88 26.93
C PRO A 170 4.76 -18.28 26.71
N ASP A 171 5.84 -18.63 27.39
CA ASP A 171 6.42 -19.98 27.48
C ASP A 171 6.74 -20.62 26.12
N PRO A 172 7.57 -19.96 25.27
CA PRO A 172 8.01 -20.57 24.03
C PRO A 172 8.82 -21.85 24.31
N ASP A 173 8.61 -22.89 23.49
CA ASP A 173 9.45 -24.08 23.57
C ASP A 173 10.85 -23.75 23.04
N LYS A 174 11.85 -23.87 23.88
CA LYS A 174 13.27 -23.62 23.55
C LYS A 174 14.04 -24.92 23.45
N LYS A 175 14.78 -25.07 22.35
CA LYS A 175 15.58 -26.25 22.12
C LYS A 175 16.95 -25.88 21.55
N LEU A 176 18.02 -26.29 22.22
CA LEU A 176 19.36 -26.24 21.64
C LEU A 176 19.46 -27.30 20.53
N LEU A 177 19.78 -26.87 19.31
CA LEU A 177 19.85 -27.77 18.15
C LEU A 177 21.28 -28.13 17.77
N TYR A 178 22.17 -27.14 17.75
CA TYR A 178 23.54 -27.32 17.24
C TYR A 178 24.51 -26.50 18.05
N LEU A 179 25.77 -27.02 18.09
CA LEU A 179 26.91 -26.35 18.69
C LEU A 179 28.08 -26.31 17.71
N ARG A 180 28.62 -25.10 17.51
CA ARG A 180 29.80 -24.89 16.66
C ARG A 180 30.82 -24.03 17.39
N LEU A 181 32.04 -24.53 17.52
CA LEU A 181 33.16 -23.76 18.03
C LEU A 181 33.94 -23.22 16.84
N MET A 182 33.93 -21.92 16.65
CA MET A 182 34.56 -21.19 15.55
C MET A 182 35.81 -20.49 16.06
N PRO A 183 36.92 -20.41 15.29
CA PRO A 183 37.94 -19.41 15.56
C PRO A 183 37.33 -18.03 15.67
N LYS A 184 37.79 -17.19 16.61
CA LYS A 184 37.24 -15.84 16.79
C LYS A 184 37.43 -14.97 15.53
N ARG A 185 38.57 -15.16 14.86
CA ARG A 185 38.86 -14.46 13.59
C ARG A 185 39.04 -15.48 12.48
N VAL A 186 38.29 -15.32 11.44
CA VAL A 186 38.39 -16.15 10.22
C VAL A 186 38.45 -15.25 8.99
N THR A 187 39.30 -15.62 8.05
CA THR A 187 39.50 -14.92 6.76
C THR A 187 38.89 -15.70 5.60
N ASP A 188 38.56 -16.95 5.81
CA ASP A 188 37.92 -17.83 4.82
C ASP A 188 36.76 -18.60 5.47
N VAL A 189 35.84 -19.15 4.69
CA VAL A 189 34.76 -19.98 5.21
C VAL A 189 35.36 -21.32 5.68
N VAL A 190 35.31 -21.55 7.01
CA VAL A 190 35.76 -22.78 7.66
C VAL A 190 34.58 -23.48 8.31
N ASP A 191 34.63 -24.78 8.35
CA ASP A 191 33.72 -25.61 9.12
C ASP A 191 34.13 -25.57 10.59
N GLY A 192 33.25 -25.12 11.48
CA GLY A 192 33.52 -25.08 12.91
C GLY A 192 33.62 -26.48 13.50
N ILE A 193 34.28 -26.63 14.69
CA ILE A 193 34.30 -27.88 15.42
C ILE A 193 32.87 -28.16 15.92
N CYS A 194 32.37 -29.33 15.56
CA CYS A 194 31.02 -29.79 15.89
C CYS A 194 30.98 -30.44 17.27
N TYR A 195 30.04 -30.01 18.12
CA TYR A 195 29.78 -30.60 19.44
C TYR A 195 28.30 -30.98 19.61
N ASP A 196 27.61 -31.28 18.52
CA ASP A 196 26.16 -31.59 18.55
C ASP A 196 25.83 -32.84 19.37
N ASP A 197 26.78 -33.78 19.53
CA ASP A 197 26.68 -34.98 20.39
C ASP A 197 26.48 -34.62 21.87
N GLN A 198 26.96 -33.47 22.33
CA GLN A 198 26.81 -33.03 23.72
C GLN A 198 25.41 -32.44 24.03
N VAL A 199 24.66 -32.01 23.03
CA VAL A 199 23.33 -31.46 23.22
C VAL A 199 22.41 -32.43 23.96
N ALA A 200 22.42 -33.68 23.59
CA ALA A 200 21.60 -34.74 24.21
C ALA A 200 21.98 -35.07 25.68
N ASN A 201 23.18 -34.71 26.10
CA ASN A 201 23.67 -35.02 27.44
C ASN A 201 23.22 -34.02 28.52
N GLY A 202 22.60 -32.91 28.13
CA GLY A 202 22.14 -31.84 29.03
C GLY A 202 23.27 -30.99 29.65
N GLN A 203 24.54 -31.34 29.36
CA GLN A 203 25.74 -30.62 29.84
C GLN A 203 26.72 -30.46 28.67
N ILE A 204 27.12 -29.21 28.44
CA ILE A 204 28.15 -28.88 27.48
C ILE A 204 29.49 -28.73 28.19
N SER A 205 30.48 -29.45 27.74
CA SER A 205 31.85 -29.45 28.29
C SER A 205 32.86 -29.45 27.14
N ILE A 206 33.48 -28.30 26.88
CA ILE A 206 34.31 -28.04 25.71
C ILE A 206 35.64 -27.44 26.18
N THR A 207 36.74 -27.86 25.61
CA THR A 207 38.04 -27.18 25.76
C THR A 207 38.43 -26.58 24.43
N ALA A 208 38.56 -25.24 24.35
CA ALA A 208 39.02 -24.56 23.15
C ALA A 208 40.45 -25.05 22.79
N PRO A 209 40.75 -25.26 21.50
CA PRO A 209 42.13 -25.53 21.06
C PRO A 209 43.11 -24.42 21.50
N GLY A 210 44.39 -24.77 21.60
CA GLY A 210 45.44 -23.91 22.14
C GLY A 210 46.06 -22.93 21.13
N ASP A 211 45.57 -22.88 19.91
CA ASP A 211 46.15 -22.15 18.79
C ASP A 211 45.62 -20.71 18.66
N THR A 212 44.35 -20.46 18.93
CA THR A 212 43.73 -19.13 18.86
C THR A 212 42.62 -18.99 19.89
N ASP A 213 42.00 -17.79 19.97
CA ASP A 213 40.74 -17.58 20.70
C ASP A 213 39.57 -18.07 19.83
N TYR A 214 38.48 -18.50 20.48
CA TYR A 214 37.32 -19.12 19.85
C TYR A 214 36.01 -18.46 20.28
N VAL A 215 34.95 -18.69 19.51
CA VAL A 215 33.56 -18.35 19.87
C VAL A 215 32.74 -19.64 19.74
N LEU A 216 32.06 -20.04 20.80
CA LEU A 216 31.07 -21.09 20.78
C LEU A 216 29.74 -20.53 20.38
N TYR A 217 29.21 -21.00 19.27
CA TYR A 217 27.87 -20.67 18.76
C TYR A 217 26.87 -21.74 19.19
N CYS A 218 25.89 -21.33 19.97
CA CYS A 218 24.79 -22.17 20.43
C CYS A 218 23.54 -21.80 19.63
N PHE A 219 23.11 -22.69 18.73
CA PHE A 219 21.94 -22.47 17.89
C PHE A 219 20.69 -22.95 18.61
N VAL A 220 19.84 -22.01 19.02
CA VAL A 220 18.64 -22.28 19.80
C VAL A 220 17.41 -22.04 18.95
N LYS A 221 16.56 -23.07 18.87
CA LYS A 221 15.24 -22.95 18.24
C LYS A 221 14.20 -22.57 19.29
N LEU A 222 13.38 -21.55 18.96
CA LEU A 222 12.17 -21.21 19.69
C LEU A 222 10.96 -21.60 18.86
N THR A 223 9.93 -22.19 19.50
CA THR A 223 8.65 -22.51 18.86
C THR A 223 7.53 -21.84 19.62
N GLY A 224 6.63 -21.15 18.93
CA GLY A 224 5.50 -20.43 19.54
C GLY A 224 5.94 -19.26 20.40
N PHE A 225 6.81 -18.43 19.90
CA PHE A 225 7.43 -17.32 20.65
C PHE A 225 6.70 -15.98 20.46
N MET A 226 5.85 -15.87 19.45
CA MET A 226 5.12 -14.64 19.11
C MET A 226 3.61 -14.88 19.14
N ALA A 227 2.87 -13.94 19.72
CA ALA A 227 1.42 -13.91 19.71
C ALA A 227 0.88 -13.11 18.53
N VAL A 228 -0.32 -13.44 18.10
CA VAL A 228 -1.11 -12.63 17.17
C VAL A 228 -1.26 -11.22 17.73
N ILE A 229 -0.92 -10.21 16.93
CA ILE A 229 -1.11 -8.80 17.29
C ILE A 229 -2.60 -8.49 17.23
N ASN A 230 -3.14 -7.94 18.33
CA ASN A 230 -4.55 -7.55 18.44
C ASN A 230 -5.59 -8.66 18.18
N GLY A 231 -5.24 -9.92 18.40
CA GLY A 231 -6.18 -11.03 18.25
C GLY A 231 -7.37 -10.94 19.21
N ALA A 232 -8.58 -11.14 18.71
CA ALA A 232 -9.79 -11.23 19.53
C ALA A 232 -9.89 -12.59 20.22
N PRO A 233 -10.62 -12.70 21.36
CA PRO A 233 -10.83 -13.98 22.07
C PRO A 233 -11.37 -15.08 21.12
N GLY A 234 -10.72 -16.24 21.12
CA GLY A 234 -11.00 -17.37 20.24
C GLY A 234 -10.06 -17.46 19.03
N ALA A 235 -9.45 -16.33 18.61
CA ALA A 235 -8.48 -16.29 17.52
C ALA A 235 -7.17 -15.57 17.92
N GLN A 236 -7.01 -15.24 19.19
CA GLN A 236 -5.72 -14.89 19.78
C GLN A 236 -4.85 -16.15 19.94
N GLY A 237 -3.57 -16.00 20.21
CA GLY A 237 -2.70 -17.17 20.46
C GLY A 237 -1.38 -17.07 19.73
N PRO A 238 -0.63 -18.19 19.62
CA PRO A 238 0.63 -18.19 18.91
C PRO A 238 0.45 -18.06 17.41
N VAL A 239 1.44 -17.42 16.77
CA VAL A 239 1.47 -17.25 15.32
C VAL A 239 1.71 -18.58 14.60
N LEU A 240 1.06 -18.75 13.46
CA LEU A 240 1.12 -19.92 12.59
C LEU A 240 2.51 -20.15 12.00
N ASN A 241 2.93 -21.40 11.86
CA ASN A 241 4.05 -21.76 11.00
C ASN A 241 3.65 -21.71 9.52
N HIS A 242 3.91 -20.57 8.87
CA HIS A 242 3.59 -20.36 7.47
C HIS A 242 4.42 -21.21 6.48
N TYR A 243 5.44 -21.92 6.95
CA TYR A 243 6.22 -22.84 6.12
C TYR A 243 5.61 -24.24 6.07
N ASP A 244 4.66 -24.58 6.96
CA ASP A 244 4.00 -25.89 7.00
C ASP A 244 2.57 -25.84 6.47
N LYS A 245 2.35 -26.47 5.32
CA LYS A 245 1.02 -26.51 4.71
C LYS A 245 -0.04 -27.23 5.57
N ARG A 246 0.35 -28.13 6.45
CA ARG A 246 -0.58 -28.82 7.37
C ARG A 246 -1.09 -27.82 8.40
N ALA A 247 -0.19 -27.01 8.94
CA ALA A 247 -0.54 -25.94 9.86
C ALA A 247 -1.46 -24.91 9.20
N ALA A 248 -1.12 -24.45 7.98
CA ALA A 248 -1.96 -23.53 7.22
C ALA A 248 -3.35 -24.13 6.96
N GLN A 249 -3.45 -25.38 6.54
CA GLN A 249 -4.71 -26.02 6.27
C GLN A 249 -5.59 -26.20 7.51
N SER A 250 -4.99 -26.64 8.66
CA SER A 250 -5.69 -26.72 9.94
C SER A 250 -6.26 -25.37 10.36
N TYR A 251 -5.44 -24.32 10.25
CA TYR A 251 -5.85 -22.96 10.60
C TYR A 251 -7.01 -22.46 9.72
N LEU A 252 -6.90 -22.57 8.40
CA LEU A 252 -7.93 -22.11 7.46
C LEU A 252 -9.26 -22.83 7.68
N ASN A 253 -9.21 -24.12 8.03
CA ASN A 253 -10.39 -24.91 8.29
C ASN A 253 -11.15 -24.50 9.58
N LEU A 254 -10.52 -23.78 10.52
CA LEU A 254 -11.22 -23.22 11.68
C LEU A 254 -12.38 -22.32 11.25
N LEU A 255 -12.11 -21.40 10.30
CA LEU A 255 -13.13 -20.48 9.79
C LEU A 255 -14.25 -21.20 9.05
N SER A 256 -13.90 -22.07 8.10
CA SER A 256 -14.93 -22.78 7.32
C SER A 256 -15.76 -23.73 8.20
N SER A 257 -15.15 -24.39 9.18
CA SER A 257 -15.88 -25.25 10.13
C SER A 257 -16.86 -24.48 11.02
N ALA A 258 -16.52 -23.24 11.38
CA ALA A 258 -17.38 -22.37 12.17
C ALA A 258 -18.55 -21.81 11.36
N LEU A 259 -18.30 -21.37 10.13
CA LEU A 259 -19.30 -20.64 9.32
C LEU A 259 -20.23 -21.57 8.52
N THR A 260 -19.73 -22.71 8.02
CA THR A 260 -20.53 -23.63 7.19
C THR A 260 -21.83 -24.07 7.83
N PRO A 261 -21.91 -24.41 9.14
CA PRO A 261 -23.18 -24.79 9.77
C PRO A 261 -24.27 -23.71 9.71
N THR A 262 -23.86 -22.44 9.75
CA THR A 262 -24.77 -21.28 9.74
C THR A 262 -25.05 -20.75 8.34
N MET A 263 -24.07 -20.80 7.44
CA MET A 263 -24.13 -20.13 6.14
C MET A 263 -24.22 -21.10 4.96
N GLY A 264 -23.83 -22.36 5.12
CA GLY A 264 -23.66 -23.29 4.00
C GLY A 264 -22.44 -22.89 3.15
N ASP A 265 -22.64 -22.51 1.88
CA ASP A 265 -21.59 -22.03 0.99
C ASP A 265 -21.20 -20.60 1.33
N ILE A 266 -20.00 -20.42 1.88
CA ILE A 266 -19.46 -19.12 2.33
C ILE A 266 -19.29 -18.16 1.13
N GLY A 267 -18.84 -18.69 -0.02
CA GLY A 267 -18.59 -17.87 -1.22
C GLY A 267 -19.84 -17.31 -1.89
N ARG A 268 -21.05 -17.78 -1.48
CA ARG A 268 -22.28 -17.13 -1.88
C ARG A 268 -22.44 -15.73 -1.27
N TYR A 269 -21.95 -15.54 -0.06
CA TYR A 269 -22.17 -14.33 0.72
C TYR A 269 -20.97 -13.39 0.72
N MET A 270 -19.77 -13.95 0.60
CA MET A 270 -18.50 -13.21 0.66
C MET A 270 -17.77 -13.29 -0.67
N ARG A 271 -17.17 -12.19 -1.08
CA ARG A 271 -16.36 -12.10 -2.29
C ARG A 271 -14.95 -12.69 -2.09
N ALA A 272 -14.32 -12.37 -0.97
CA ALA A 272 -12.93 -12.70 -0.71
C ALA A 272 -12.67 -13.05 0.77
N ALA A 273 -11.67 -13.90 0.98
CA ALA A 273 -11.01 -14.08 2.26
C ALA A 273 -9.70 -13.27 2.28
N PHE A 274 -9.50 -12.51 3.34
CA PHE A 274 -8.38 -11.61 3.52
C PHE A 274 -7.30 -12.20 4.43
N CYS A 275 -6.04 -11.94 4.07
CA CYS A 275 -4.87 -12.14 4.89
C CYS A 275 -4.02 -10.87 4.92
N ASP A 276 -3.77 -10.37 6.12
CA ASP A 276 -2.98 -9.19 6.40
C ASP A 276 -1.48 -9.41 6.16
N SER A 277 -0.66 -8.36 6.36
CA SER A 277 0.79 -8.37 6.17
C SER A 277 1.50 -9.40 7.07
N PHE A 278 2.59 -9.98 6.54
CA PHE A 278 3.34 -11.03 7.23
C PHE A 278 4.40 -10.42 8.15
N GLU A 279 3.96 -9.79 9.21
CA GLU A 279 4.82 -9.26 10.28
C GLU A 279 5.33 -10.40 11.19
N THR A 280 5.88 -11.42 10.59
CA THR A 280 6.36 -12.64 11.27
C THR A 280 7.75 -12.45 11.88
N GLU A 281 7.84 -11.64 12.92
CA GLU A 281 9.09 -11.32 13.61
C GLU A 281 9.98 -12.55 13.82
N GLY A 282 11.21 -12.49 13.32
CA GLY A 282 12.21 -13.54 13.54
C GLY A 282 11.91 -14.91 12.95
N SER A 283 10.73 -15.14 12.37
CA SER A 283 10.37 -16.44 11.77
C SER A 283 11.32 -16.76 10.62
N ASN A 284 12.23 -17.69 10.83
CA ASN A 284 13.30 -18.03 9.89
C ASN A 284 13.62 -19.52 9.85
N TRP A 285 12.81 -20.35 10.51
CA TRP A 285 13.10 -21.77 10.63
C TRP A 285 11.86 -22.65 10.50
N ASP A 286 12.10 -23.89 10.11
CA ASP A 286 11.16 -25.01 10.12
C ASP A 286 11.96 -26.30 10.39
N ASP A 287 11.39 -27.25 11.10
CA ASP A 287 12.07 -28.48 11.46
C ASP A 287 12.59 -29.29 10.26
N ARG A 288 11.98 -29.10 9.08
CA ARG A 288 12.40 -29.73 7.81
C ARG A 288 13.49 -28.93 7.07
N MET A 289 13.92 -27.76 7.59
CA MET A 289 14.80 -26.84 6.88
C MET A 289 16.08 -27.49 6.35
N ARG A 290 16.77 -28.27 7.17
CA ARG A 290 18.02 -28.92 6.74
C ARG A 290 17.83 -29.85 5.54
N ASP A 291 16.76 -30.67 5.57
CA ASP A 291 16.46 -31.63 4.50
C ASP A 291 15.94 -30.96 3.24
N GLU A 292 15.04 -29.98 3.37
CA GLU A 292 14.53 -29.21 2.26
C GLU A 292 15.63 -28.36 1.61
N PHE A 293 16.51 -27.75 2.40
CA PHE A 293 17.66 -27.02 1.88
C PHE A 293 18.59 -27.96 1.09
N ARG A 294 18.96 -29.10 1.68
CA ARG A 294 19.82 -30.10 1.01
C ARG A 294 19.19 -30.62 -0.28
N LYS A 295 17.89 -30.91 -0.27
CA LYS A 295 17.14 -31.35 -1.43
C LYS A 295 17.13 -30.29 -2.55
N ARG A 296 16.93 -29.03 -2.21
CA ARG A 296 16.79 -27.93 -3.17
C ARG A 296 18.13 -27.36 -3.64
N ARG A 297 19.08 -27.21 -2.72
CA ARG A 297 20.39 -26.57 -3.00
C ARG A 297 21.50 -27.57 -3.26
N GLY A 298 21.37 -28.80 -2.75
CA GLY A 298 22.29 -29.93 -3.03
C GLY A 298 23.58 -29.89 -2.22
N TYR A 299 23.55 -29.20 -1.05
CA TYR A 299 24.60 -29.23 -0.03
C TYR A 299 23.99 -29.02 1.36
N ASP A 300 24.80 -29.25 2.43
CA ASP A 300 24.33 -29.08 3.80
C ASP A 300 24.49 -27.62 4.24
N ILE A 301 23.49 -27.08 4.92
CA ILE A 301 23.52 -25.71 5.44
C ILE A 301 24.28 -25.58 6.76
N TYR A 302 24.39 -26.65 7.54
CA TYR A 302 24.91 -26.59 8.91
C TYR A 302 26.30 -25.97 9.05
N PRO A 303 27.28 -26.26 8.18
CA PRO A 303 28.58 -25.60 8.23
C PRO A 303 28.53 -24.09 8.09
N TYR A 304 27.50 -23.59 7.48
CA TYR A 304 27.33 -22.14 7.15
C TYR A 304 26.49 -21.38 8.17
N LEU A 305 25.79 -22.05 9.10
CA LEU A 305 24.91 -21.37 10.07
C LEU A 305 25.61 -20.26 10.86
N PRO A 306 26.88 -20.38 11.32
CA PRO A 306 27.58 -19.28 11.99
C PRO A 306 27.72 -18.00 11.17
N TYR A 307 27.65 -18.09 9.83
CA TYR A 307 27.79 -16.96 8.91
C TYR A 307 26.48 -16.36 8.46
N ILE A 308 25.34 -17.04 8.68
CA ILE A 308 24.04 -16.64 8.11
C ILE A 308 22.93 -16.46 9.14
N ILE A 309 23.04 -17.05 10.32
CA ILE A 309 22.08 -16.84 11.42
C ILE A 309 22.65 -15.80 12.39
N VAL A 310 21.84 -14.83 12.73
CA VAL A 310 22.19 -13.70 13.61
C VAL A 310 21.29 -13.66 14.84
N LYS A 311 21.70 -12.95 15.89
CA LYS A 311 20.81 -12.60 17.01
C LYS A 311 19.65 -11.77 16.50
N VAL A 312 18.45 -12.17 16.88
CA VAL A 312 17.22 -11.51 16.42
C VAL A 312 16.80 -10.45 17.43
N GLY A 313 16.54 -9.26 16.95
CA GLY A 313 15.94 -8.15 17.70
C GLY A 313 14.46 -7.98 17.42
N ALA A 314 13.86 -6.91 17.92
CA ALA A 314 12.48 -6.56 17.67
C ALA A 314 12.20 -6.41 16.15
N MET A 315 11.01 -6.78 15.73
CA MET A 315 10.60 -6.82 14.32
C MET A 315 11.50 -7.69 13.42
N GLY A 316 12.21 -8.67 14.04
CA GLY A 316 13.09 -9.59 13.33
C GLY A 316 14.40 -8.99 12.86
N ASN A 317 14.72 -7.77 13.27
CA ASN A 317 16.00 -7.15 12.98
C ASN A 317 17.13 -7.73 13.83
N PRO A 318 18.40 -7.67 13.40
CA PRO A 318 19.53 -8.02 14.25
C PRO A 318 19.55 -7.19 15.54
N VAL A 319 19.88 -7.80 16.68
CA VAL A 319 20.00 -7.08 17.96
C VAL A 319 21.16 -6.09 17.91
N ASN A 320 22.24 -6.45 17.24
CA ASN A 320 23.36 -5.57 16.96
C ASN A 320 23.99 -5.93 15.60
N GLU A 321 24.72 -4.98 15.05
CA GLU A 321 25.42 -5.17 13.78
C GLU A 321 26.78 -5.90 13.98
N GLU A 322 27.17 -6.15 15.20
CA GLU A 322 28.48 -6.70 15.53
C GLU A 322 28.55 -8.22 15.38
N TYR A 323 27.41 -8.86 15.16
CA TYR A 323 27.38 -10.28 14.91
C TYR A 323 28.22 -10.64 13.68
N GLY A 324 29.19 -11.50 13.87
CA GLY A 324 30.15 -11.84 12.81
C GLY A 324 31.18 -10.74 12.52
N SER A 325 31.24 -9.64 13.30
CA SER A 325 32.24 -8.58 13.16
C SER A 325 33.68 -9.08 13.32
N ASP A 326 33.85 -10.18 14.05
CA ASP A 326 35.15 -10.86 14.19
C ASP A 326 35.54 -11.69 12.96
N PHE A 327 34.64 -11.83 11.98
CA PHE A 327 34.91 -12.47 10.71
C PHE A 327 35.51 -11.42 9.76
N ASP A 328 36.83 -11.53 9.54
CA ASP A 328 37.57 -10.69 8.59
C ASP A 328 37.70 -11.40 7.24
N LEU A 329 36.54 -11.67 6.64
CA LEU A 329 36.43 -12.49 5.42
C LEU A 329 37.08 -11.81 4.23
N THR A 330 37.88 -12.58 3.49
CA THR A 330 38.33 -12.13 2.17
C THR A 330 37.12 -11.91 1.24
N PRO A 331 37.25 -11.10 0.17
CA PRO A 331 36.18 -10.92 -0.81
C PRO A 331 35.65 -12.23 -1.40
N GLN A 332 36.49 -13.25 -1.52
CA GLN A 332 36.11 -14.58 -2.00
C GLN A 332 35.27 -15.34 -0.97
N ALA A 333 35.64 -15.29 0.29
CA ALA A 333 34.88 -15.89 1.39
C ALA A 333 33.53 -15.16 1.58
N GLN A 334 33.53 -13.83 1.49
CA GLN A 334 32.32 -13.02 1.53
C GLN A 334 31.35 -13.40 0.40
N ASP A 335 31.82 -13.57 -0.84
CA ASP A 335 31.00 -14.03 -1.97
C ASP A 335 30.37 -15.42 -1.70
N VAL A 336 31.11 -16.34 -1.03
CA VAL A 336 30.55 -17.65 -0.63
C VAL A 336 29.41 -17.45 0.37
N VAL A 337 29.59 -16.62 1.41
CA VAL A 337 28.57 -16.36 2.42
C VAL A 337 27.32 -15.71 1.79
N GLU A 338 27.48 -14.72 0.93
CA GLU A 338 26.37 -14.07 0.20
C GLU A 338 25.59 -15.09 -0.63
N ARG A 339 26.26 -16.02 -1.30
CA ARG A 339 25.61 -17.08 -2.09
C ARG A 339 24.83 -18.06 -1.21
N VAL A 340 25.34 -18.41 -0.04
CA VAL A 340 24.65 -19.27 0.91
C VAL A 340 23.44 -18.58 1.53
N ARG A 341 23.55 -17.29 1.88
CA ARG A 341 22.41 -16.48 2.32
C ARG A 341 21.32 -16.43 1.25
N ASN A 342 21.68 -16.17 0.01
CA ASN A 342 20.72 -16.20 -1.10
C ASN A 342 20.05 -17.58 -1.23
N ASP A 343 20.81 -18.69 -1.15
CA ASP A 343 20.25 -20.05 -1.20
C ASP A 343 19.32 -20.34 -0.01
N PHE A 344 19.63 -19.80 1.19
CA PHE A 344 18.77 -19.90 2.37
C PHE A 344 17.45 -19.15 2.17
N GLU A 345 17.51 -17.86 1.79
CA GLU A 345 16.35 -17.02 1.54
C GLU A 345 15.45 -17.60 0.44
N ARG A 346 16.03 -18.11 -0.63
CA ARG A 346 15.26 -18.77 -1.68
C ARG A 346 14.57 -20.03 -1.18
N THR A 347 15.19 -20.79 -0.27
CA THR A 347 14.58 -21.96 0.35
C THR A 347 13.38 -21.55 1.21
N MET A 348 13.54 -20.49 2.02
CA MET A 348 12.45 -19.94 2.83
C MET A 348 11.26 -19.50 1.97
N ARG A 349 11.50 -18.73 0.90
CA ARG A 349 10.46 -18.26 -0.01
C ARG A 349 9.72 -19.41 -0.71
N GLU A 350 10.43 -20.42 -1.15
CA GLU A 350 9.82 -21.60 -1.76
C GLU A 350 8.95 -22.35 -0.74
N LEU A 351 9.45 -22.53 0.49
CA LEU A 351 8.68 -23.17 1.58
C LEU A 351 7.45 -22.34 1.96
N PHE A 352 7.56 -21.01 2.02
CA PHE A 352 6.43 -20.15 2.31
C PHE A 352 5.34 -20.24 1.22
N SER A 353 5.74 -20.18 -0.03
CA SER A 353 4.80 -20.33 -1.16
C SER A 353 4.08 -21.68 -1.15
N GLU A 354 4.80 -22.75 -0.88
CA GLU A 354 4.26 -24.13 -0.81
C GLU A 354 3.47 -24.36 0.49
N GLY A 355 3.90 -23.74 1.60
CA GLY A 355 3.34 -23.91 2.94
C GLY A 355 2.10 -23.07 3.19
N PHE A 356 2.03 -21.88 2.62
CA PHE A 356 0.93 -20.95 2.91
C PHE A 356 0.20 -20.42 1.66
N LEU A 357 0.88 -19.78 0.71
CA LEU A 357 0.19 -19.14 -0.42
C LEU A 357 -0.62 -20.14 -1.26
N THR A 358 -0.04 -21.28 -1.58
CA THR A 358 -0.71 -22.32 -2.37
C THR A 358 -1.90 -22.94 -1.61
N PRO A 359 -1.78 -23.36 -0.33
CA PRO A 359 -2.92 -23.81 0.48
C PRO A 359 -4.02 -22.76 0.64
N PHE A 360 -3.66 -21.50 0.86
CA PHE A 360 -4.65 -20.42 1.01
C PHE A 360 -5.45 -20.20 -0.28
N ASN A 361 -4.77 -20.08 -1.42
CA ASN A 361 -5.45 -19.95 -2.71
C ASN A 361 -6.37 -21.16 -2.99
N LYS A 362 -5.91 -22.37 -2.69
CA LYS A 362 -6.70 -23.59 -2.87
C LYS A 362 -7.94 -23.60 -1.97
N TRP A 363 -7.77 -23.25 -0.68
CA TRP A 363 -8.88 -23.16 0.27
C TRP A 363 -9.91 -22.12 -0.17
N CYS A 364 -9.46 -20.93 -0.64
CA CYS A 364 -10.37 -19.93 -1.20
C CYS A 364 -11.16 -20.48 -2.38
N GLN A 365 -10.49 -21.13 -3.33
CA GLN A 365 -11.15 -21.73 -4.49
C GLN A 365 -12.18 -22.80 -4.10
N ASP A 366 -11.84 -23.65 -3.12
CA ASP A 366 -12.74 -24.72 -2.63
C ASP A 366 -13.99 -24.17 -1.95
N HIS A 367 -13.93 -22.94 -1.44
CA HIS A 367 -15.04 -22.22 -0.81
C HIS A 367 -15.64 -21.11 -1.69
N HIS A 368 -15.35 -21.09 -2.99
CA HIS A 368 -15.82 -20.11 -3.99
C HIS A 368 -15.46 -18.66 -3.66
N LEU A 369 -14.37 -18.45 -2.91
CA LEU A 369 -13.84 -17.15 -2.53
C LEU A 369 -12.66 -16.74 -3.43
N LYS A 370 -12.43 -15.43 -3.56
CA LYS A 370 -11.14 -14.91 -4.03
C LYS A 370 -10.17 -14.83 -2.85
N SER A 371 -8.91 -15.16 -3.10
CA SER A 371 -7.84 -14.83 -2.15
C SER A 371 -7.55 -13.34 -2.22
N ARG A 372 -7.48 -12.65 -1.08
CA ARG A 372 -7.02 -11.27 -0.95
C ARG A 372 -5.91 -11.22 0.09
N ILE A 373 -4.71 -10.85 -0.30
CA ILE A 373 -3.51 -10.93 0.54
C ILE A 373 -2.64 -9.71 0.33
N GLN A 374 -2.11 -9.16 1.42
CA GLN A 374 -0.95 -8.27 1.41
C GLN A 374 0.31 -9.14 1.22
N ALA A 375 0.64 -9.41 -0.05
CA ALA A 375 1.66 -10.38 -0.42
C ALA A 375 3.08 -9.79 -0.35
N TYR A 376 3.40 -9.13 0.76
CA TYR A 376 4.70 -8.60 1.10
C TYR A 376 5.02 -8.91 2.59
N GLY A 377 6.25 -8.69 2.98
CA GLY A 377 6.77 -9.06 4.28
C GLY A 377 7.79 -10.18 4.19
N ARG A 378 8.13 -10.75 5.34
CA ARG A 378 9.15 -11.78 5.44
C ARG A 378 8.76 -13.05 4.70
N GLY A 379 9.71 -13.60 3.95
CA GLY A 379 9.52 -14.86 3.21
C GLY A 379 8.77 -14.71 1.87
N LEU A 380 8.53 -13.49 1.38
CA LEU A 380 7.81 -13.25 0.15
C LEU A 380 8.65 -12.48 -0.89
N HIS A 381 8.37 -12.75 -2.16
CA HIS A 381 8.80 -11.91 -3.27
C HIS A 381 7.60 -11.06 -3.71
N PRO A 382 7.59 -9.74 -3.48
CA PRO A 382 6.37 -8.94 -3.59
C PRO A 382 5.72 -8.99 -4.99
N VAL A 383 6.51 -9.01 -6.06
CA VAL A 383 5.99 -9.13 -7.43
C VAL A 383 5.42 -10.53 -7.69
N GLU A 384 6.22 -11.59 -7.45
CA GLU A 384 5.80 -12.97 -7.79
C GLU A 384 4.68 -13.48 -6.88
N SER A 385 4.70 -13.12 -5.61
CA SER A 385 3.63 -13.49 -4.69
C SER A 385 2.32 -12.81 -5.08
N SER A 386 2.35 -11.52 -5.43
CA SER A 386 1.17 -10.78 -5.90
C SER A 386 0.58 -11.35 -7.18
N MET A 387 1.40 -11.89 -8.09
CA MET A 387 0.92 -12.56 -9.31
C MET A 387 0.07 -13.80 -9.03
N ALA A 388 0.27 -14.45 -7.89
CA ALA A 388 -0.42 -15.69 -7.52
C ALA A 388 -1.76 -15.44 -6.81
N ILE A 389 -2.12 -14.19 -6.47
CA ILE A 389 -3.25 -13.83 -5.62
C ILE A 389 -4.43 -13.35 -6.48
N GLY A 390 -5.65 -13.71 -6.07
CA GLY A 390 -6.87 -13.31 -6.76
C GLY A 390 -7.17 -11.81 -6.68
N ILE A 391 -6.88 -11.18 -5.53
CA ILE A 391 -6.92 -9.73 -5.27
C ILE A 391 -5.64 -9.37 -4.51
N PRO A 392 -4.56 -9.00 -5.21
CA PRO A 392 -3.35 -8.52 -4.54
C PRO A 392 -3.65 -7.22 -3.81
N GLU A 393 -3.19 -7.12 -2.57
CA GLU A 393 -3.37 -5.94 -1.73
C GLU A 393 -2.03 -5.36 -1.30
N CYS A 394 -1.97 -4.06 -1.20
CA CYS A 394 -0.87 -3.27 -0.68
C CYS A 394 -1.34 -2.35 0.44
N GLU A 395 -0.55 -1.35 0.85
CA GLU A 395 -0.87 -0.49 1.98
C GLU A 395 -0.37 0.94 1.75
N THR A 396 -1.11 1.93 2.27
CA THR A 396 -0.70 3.34 2.27
C THR A 396 -0.97 3.97 3.63
N TRP A 397 0.03 4.63 4.19
CA TRP A 397 -0.01 5.26 5.50
C TRP A 397 -0.27 6.76 5.43
N MET A 398 -1.04 7.26 6.41
CA MET A 398 -1.28 8.70 6.69
C MET A 398 -0.15 9.33 7.50
N ARG A 399 1.07 8.82 7.41
CA ARG A 399 2.17 9.34 8.22
C ARG A 399 2.43 10.80 7.91
N SER A 400 2.57 11.57 8.97
CA SER A 400 3.12 12.93 9.01
C SER A 400 2.89 13.75 7.73
N PHE A 401 1.75 14.41 7.65
CA PHE A 401 1.35 15.25 6.51
C PHE A 401 2.42 16.26 6.06
N THR A 402 3.32 16.63 6.96
CA THR A 402 4.47 17.48 6.66
C THR A 402 5.54 16.80 5.81
N GLY A 403 5.53 15.48 5.72
CA GLY A 403 6.49 14.69 4.96
C GLY A 403 6.15 14.50 3.50
N TYR A 404 4.89 14.56 3.13
CA TYR A 404 4.43 14.23 1.77
C TYR A 404 4.85 15.22 0.68
N ALA A 405 5.18 16.43 1.06
CA ALA A 405 5.53 17.49 0.11
C ALA A 405 7.04 17.64 -0.16
N ARG A 406 7.87 16.66 0.21
CA ARG A 406 9.31 16.74 0.00
C ARG A 406 9.71 16.20 -1.36
N PRO A 407 10.48 16.95 -2.16
CA PRO A 407 11.01 16.45 -3.42
C PRO A 407 12.11 15.40 -3.19
N GLY A 408 12.29 14.52 -4.14
CA GLY A 408 13.32 13.48 -4.10
C GLY A 408 12.88 12.21 -3.37
N PHE A 409 13.84 11.43 -2.89
CA PHE A 409 13.55 10.23 -2.09
C PHE A 409 12.76 10.60 -0.84
N GLY A 410 11.65 10.03 -0.61
CA GLY A 410 10.81 10.36 0.50
C GLY A 410 9.73 11.40 0.20
N VAL A 411 9.49 11.74 -1.07
CA VAL A 411 8.25 12.43 -1.43
C VAL A 411 7.06 11.64 -0.90
N PHE A 412 7.05 10.35 -1.09
CA PHE A 412 6.09 9.42 -0.54
C PHE A 412 6.46 8.87 0.83
N GLN A 413 7.58 9.22 1.36
CA GLN A 413 8.13 8.96 2.71
C GLN A 413 7.78 7.64 3.37
N SER A 414 7.29 6.69 2.65
CA SER A 414 7.07 5.38 3.17
C SER A 414 7.49 4.38 2.11
N SER A 415 8.17 3.40 2.55
CA SER A 415 8.39 2.14 1.89
C SER A 415 7.16 1.55 1.23
N TYR A 416 5.99 1.96 1.68
CA TYR A 416 4.71 1.48 1.18
C TYR A 416 4.40 1.91 -0.26
N SER A 417 4.90 3.04 -0.72
CA SER A 417 4.72 3.43 -2.13
C SER A 417 5.41 2.47 -3.09
N ILE A 418 6.59 1.97 -2.74
CA ILE A 418 7.27 0.94 -3.52
C ILE A 418 6.57 -0.42 -3.38
N SER A 419 6.07 -0.78 -2.19
CA SER A 419 5.26 -1.98 -2.00
C SER A 419 4.04 -1.94 -2.90
N ASN A 420 3.32 -0.81 -2.94
CA ASN A 420 2.18 -0.60 -3.81
C ASN A 420 2.55 -0.80 -5.29
N LYS A 421 3.67 -0.22 -5.71
CA LYS A 421 4.13 -0.32 -7.10
C LYS A 421 4.57 -1.75 -7.47
N LEU A 422 5.20 -2.48 -6.55
CA LEU A 422 5.57 -3.89 -6.74
C LEU A 422 4.34 -4.79 -6.85
N VAL A 423 3.35 -4.61 -5.96
CA VAL A 423 2.08 -5.34 -5.97
C VAL A 423 1.29 -5.05 -7.24
N ALA A 424 1.18 -3.76 -7.64
CA ALA A 424 0.52 -3.36 -8.87
C ALA A 424 1.19 -3.98 -10.11
N SER A 425 2.52 -3.99 -10.16
CA SER A 425 3.27 -4.63 -11.22
C SER A 425 2.98 -6.13 -11.30
N GLY A 426 2.97 -6.83 -10.16
CA GLY A 426 2.64 -8.26 -10.08
C GLY A 426 1.22 -8.55 -10.56
N SER A 427 0.25 -7.74 -10.14
CA SER A 427 -1.14 -7.84 -10.58
C SER A 427 -1.26 -7.73 -12.10
N LEU A 428 -0.71 -6.66 -12.67
CA LEU A 428 -0.75 -6.41 -14.12
C LEU A 428 -0.01 -7.48 -14.93
N LEU A 429 1.11 -8.01 -14.45
CA LEU A 429 1.84 -9.10 -15.09
C LEU A 429 1.03 -10.39 -15.14
N SER A 430 0.17 -10.65 -14.15
CA SER A 430 -0.73 -11.81 -14.16
C SER A 430 -1.97 -11.62 -15.03
N GLY A 431 -2.20 -10.41 -15.54
CA GLY A 431 -3.41 -10.05 -16.28
C GLY A 431 -4.60 -9.67 -15.38
N ASN A 432 -4.37 -9.48 -14.09
CA ASN A 432 -5.36 -9.01 -13.15
C ASN A 432 -5.32 -7.47 -13.09
N ASN A 433 -6.46 -6.82 -13.32
CA ASN A 433 -6.56 -5.36 -13.29
C ASN A 433 -7.00 -4.81 -11.93
N MET A 434 -7.24 -5.65 -10.91
CA MET A 434 -7.62 -5.20 -9.57
C MET A 434 -6.40 -5.17 -8.67
N VAL A 435 -6.09 -4.00 -8.13
CA VAL A 435 -5.06 -3.78 -7.10
C VAL A 435 -5.74 -3.13 -5.91
N SER A 436 -5.94 -3.93 -4.86
CA SER A 436 -6.50 -3.46 -3.60
C SER A 436 -5.42 -2.79 -2.74
N CYS A 437 -5.84 -1.90 -1.87
CA CYS A 437 -4.95 -1.24 -0.91
C CYS A 437 -5.67 -1.08 0.42
N GLU A 438 -5.02 -1.50 1.50
CA GLU A 438 -5.30 -0.97 2.82
C GLU A 438 -4.90 0.50 2.81
N GLU A 439 -5.89 1.37 2.70
CA GLU A 439 -5.64 2.77 2.42
C GLU A 439 -5.92 3.62 3.66
N GLN A 440 -5.12 4.67 3.86
CA GLN A 440 -5.25 5.59 4.98
C GLN A 440 -4.91 4.96 6.34
N THR A 441 -3.94 4.01 6.37
CA THR A 441 -3.45 3.47 7.63
C THR A 441 -2.94 4.59 8.52
N ASN A 442 -3.50 4.70 9.72
CA ASN A 442 -3.20 5.80 10.64
C ASN A 442 -3.26 5.32 12.09
N THR A 443 -2.21 5.61 12.84
CA THR A 443 -2.05 5.26 14.25
C THR A 443 -1.74 6.47 15.13
N ASP A 444 -1.67 7.67 14.55
CA ASP A 444 -1.23 8.88 15.27
C ASP A 444 -2.29 9.98 15.28
N MET A 445 -2.62 10.55 14.12
CA MET A 445 -3.44 11.76 13.98
C MET A 445 -4.92 11.41 13.75
N VAL A 446 -5.45 10.44 14.52
CA VAL A 446 -6.76 9.82 14.31
C VAL A 446 -7.90 10.85 14.17
N PHE A 447 -7.91 11.89 15.00
CA PHE A 447 -8.97 12.91 15.01
C PHE A 447 -8.61 14.20 14.25
N PHE A 448 -7.40 14.29 13.71
CA PHE A 448 -6.90 15.47 13.02
C PHE A 448 -6.85 15.30 11.49
N THR A 449 -7.27 14.17 10.98
CA THR A 449 -7.34 13.92 9.53
C THR A 449 -8.39 14.80 8.87
N THR A 450 -8.03 15.43 7.76
CA THR A 450 -8.92 16.26 6.93
C THR A 450 -9.24 15.57 5.62
N MET A 451 -10.22 16.08 4.87
CA MET A 451 -10.55 15.56 3.54
C MET A 451 -9.45 15.83 2.50
N ASP A 452 -8.68 16.92 2.65
CA ASP A 452 -7.46 17.16 1.85
C ASP A 452 -6.45 16.02 2.03
N HIS A 453 -6.20 15.62 3.27
CA HIS A 453 -5.30 14.51 3.58
C HIS A 453 -5.78 13.19 2.96
N LEU A 454 -7.09 12.90 3.03
CA LEU A 454 -7.68 11.71 2.40
C LEU A 454 -7.47 11.72 0.88
N LYS A 455 -7.70 12.88 0.24
CA LYS A 455 -7.51 13.02 -1.19
C LYS A 455 -6.06 12.86 -1.61
N LEU A 456 -5.15 13.60 -0.96
CA LEU A 456 -3.73 13.57 -1.28
C LEU A 456 -3.17 12.15 -1.19
N THR A 457 -3.41 11.46 -0.06
CA THR A 457 -2.93 10.07 0.14
C THR A 457 -3.58 9.11 -0.85
N GLY A 458 -4.89 9.26 -1.10
CA GLY A 458 -5.61 8.41 -2.06
C GLY A 458 -5.14 8.58 -3.49
N ASP A 459 -4.79 9.79 -3.92
CA ASP A 459 -4.25 10.05 -5.25
C ASP A 459 -2.82 9.51 -5.41
N MET A 460 -2.01 9.58 -4.36
CA MET A 460 -0.67 8.95 -4.34
C MET A 460 -0.78 7.43 -4.46
N SER A 461 -1.75 6.80 -3.78
CA SER A 461 -2.06 5.38 -3.96
C SER A 461 -2.41 5.07 -5.42
N ASN A 462 -3.28 5.88 -6.04
CA ASN A 462 -3.67 5.70 -7.44
C ASN A 462 -2.47 5.84 -8.39
N LEU A 463 -1.54 6.79 -8.15
CA LEU A 463 -0.32 6.94 -8.94
C LEU A 463 0.58 5.70 -8.88
N SER A 464 0.64 5.01 -7.75
CA SER A 464 1.40 3.75 -7.61
C SER A 464 0.73 2.54 -8.27
N GLY A 465 -0.52 2.68 -8.77
CA GLY A 465 -1.26 1.65 -9.49
C GLY A 465 -2.44 1.05 -8.73
N VAL A 466 -2.72 1.53 -7.53
CA VAL A 466 -3.91 1.13 -6.75
C VAL A 466 -5.19 1.58 -7.45
N ASN A 467 -6.21 0.73 -7.45
CA ASN A 467 -7.51 1.03 -8.03
C ASN A 467 -8.72 0.48 -7.24
N GLN A 468 -8.48 -0.07 -6.06
CA GLN A 468 -9.53 -0.46 -5.11
C GLN A 468 -9.08 -0.11 -3.70
N SER A 469 -9.82 0.77 -3.04
CA SER A 469 -9.52 1.20 -1.66
C SER A 469 -10.27 0.34 -0.65
N VAL A 470 -9.56 -0.11 0.39
CA VAL A 470 -10.11 -0.68 1.63
C VAL A 470 -9.60 0.19 2.76
N LEU A 471 -10.42 1.07 3.27
CA LEU A 471 -9.98 2.05 4.27
C LEU A 471 -9.58 1.38 5.60
N HIS A 472 -8.54 1.86 6.22
CA HIS A 472 -8.07 1.45 7.53
C HIS A 472 -8.55 2.43 8.62
N GLY A 473 -9.67 2.29 9.37
CA GLY A 473 -10.77 1.39 9.10
C GLY A 473 -11.96 1.96 9.88
N PHE A 474 -13.13 1.38 9.73
CA PHE A 474 -14.33 1.78 10.48
C PHE A 474 -14.41 0.98 11.78
N ASN A 475 -14.40 1.66 12.92
CA ASN A 475 -14.52 1.02 14.23
C ASN A 475 -15.98 0.71 14.54
N TYR A 476 -16.32 -0.57 14.73
CA TYR A 476 -17.62 -0.95 15.29
C TYR A 476 -17.79 -0.31 16.67
N ASN A 477 -18.81 0.51 16.81
CA ASN A 477 -18.98 1.38 17.95
C ASN A 477 -20.46 1.67 18.22
N PRO A 478 -21.12 0.95 19.15
CA PRO A 478 -22.53 1.17 19.46
C PRO A 478 -22.87 2.65 19.72
N ALA A 479 -24.04 3.06 19.24
CA ALA A 479 -24.47 4.46 19.29
C ALA A 479 -24.49 5.02 20.73
N GLU A 480 -24.75 4.15 21.71
CA GLU A 480 -24.87 4.45 23.14
C GLU A 480 -23.51 4.67 23.82
N THR A 481 -22.39 4.34 23.17
CA THR A 481 -21.06 4.54 23.77
C THR A 481 -20.76 6.02 23.98
N VAL A 482 -20.12 6.31 25.12
CA VAL A 482 -19.64 7.67 25.41
C VAL A 482 -18.61 8.08 24.36
N PHE A 483 -18.82 9.26 23.76
CA PHE A 483 -17.90 9.81 22.76
C PHE A 483 -16.46 9.89 23.30
N PRO A 484 -15.41 9.53 22.50
CA PRO A 484 -15.40 9.15 21.09
C PRO A 484 -15.72 7.67 20.81
N GLY A 485 -15.98 6.85 21.81
CA GLY A 485 -16.34 5.45 21.67
C GLY A 485 -15.14 4.51 21.64
N TRP A 486 -15.32 3.36 20.99
CA TRP A 486 -14.27 2.34 20.87
C TRP A 486 -13.40 2.64 19.65
N VAL A 487 -12.20 3.18 19.89
CA VAL A 487 -11.29 3.58 18.83
C VAL A 487 -10.04 2.72 18.86
N ARG A 488 -9.81 1.95 17.79
CA ARG A 488 -8.59 1.13 17.63
C ARG A 488 -7.53 1.88 16.81
N TYR A 489 -7.85 2.24 15.56
CA TYR A 489 -6.94 2.90 14.62
C TYR A 489 -7.76 3.72 13.60
N GLY A 490 -7.09 4.31 12.63
CA GLY A 490 -7.68 4.89 11.44
C GLY A 490 -7.81 6.40 11.48
N CYS A 491 -8.62 6.94 10.59
CA CYS A 491 -8.86 8.38 10.44
C CYS A 491 -10.20 8.80 11.08
N TYR A 492 -10.66 8.08 12.07
CA TYR A 492 -11.97 8.23 12.71
C TYR A 492 -13.11 8.32 11.68
N PHE A 493 -13.15 7.32 10.77
CA PHE A 493 -14.30 7.11 9.89
C PHE A 493 -15.51 6.74 10.75
N ASN A 494 -16.34 7.73 11.02
CA ASN A 494 -17.47 7.61 11.94
C ASN A 494 -18.43 8.78 11.72
N GLU A 495 -19.74 8.53 11.87
CA GLU A 495 -20.78 9.55 11.73
C GLU A 495 -20.65 10.73 12.71
N LYS A 496 -19.92 10.55 13.81
CA LYS A 496 -19.62 11.61 14.78
C LYS A 496 -18.46 12.52 14.37
N ASN A 497 -17.76 12.22 13.24
CA ASN A 497 -16.72 13.10 12.72
C ASN A 497 -17.36 14.31 12.01
N THR A 498 -16.81 15.49 12.22
CA THR A 498 -17.36 16.76 11.68
C THR A 498 -17.44 16.77 10.16
N TRP A 499 -16.48 16.16 9.47
CA TRP A 499 -16.50 16.09 8.01
C TRP A 499 -17.30 14.90 7.43
N TRP A 500 -17.84 14.00 8.25
CA TRP A 500 -18.60 12.83 7.76
C TRP A 500 -19.76 13.18 6.83
N PRO A 501 -20.55 14.25 7.07
CA PRO A 501 -21.60 14.68 6.13
C PRO A 501 -21.10 15.05 4.75
N HIS A 502 -19.78 15.28 4.59
CA HIS A 502 -19.12 15.61 3.33
C HIS A 502 -18.34 14.43 2.73
N PHE A 503 -18.13 13.37 3.46
CA PHE A 503 -17.31 12.21 3.09
C PHE A 503 -17.69 11.61 1.72
N ARG A 504 -18.98 11.65 1.38
CA ARG A 504 -19.49 11.16 0.10
C ARG A 504 -18.86 11.89 -1.10
N LEU A 505 -18.40 13.13 -0.98
CA LEU A 505 -17.70 13.84 -2.05
C LEU A 505 -16.42 13.09 -2.45
N TRP A 506 -15.63 12.69 -1.47
CA TRP A 506 -14.42 11.89 -1.71
C TRP A 506 -14.76 10.44 -2.10
N ALA A 507 -15.74 9.81 -1.47
CA ALA A 507 -16.17 8.46 -1.80
C ALA A 507 -16.64 8.33 -3.26
N ASP A 508 -17.41 9.26 -3.77
CA ASP A 508 -17.86 9.30 -5.17
C ASP A 508 -16.70 9.60 -6.14
N TYR A 509 -15.77 10.50 -5.76
CA TYR A 509 -14.52 10.75 -6.50
C TYR A 509 -13.70 9.47 -6.66
N LYS A 510 -13.42 8.76 -5.57
CA LYS A 510 -12.65 7.51 -5.59
C LYS A 510 -13.39 6.41 -6.37
N ALA A 511 -14.70 6.31 -6.26
CA ALA A 511 -15.49 5.32 -7.00
C ALA A 511 -15.37 5.51 -8.52
N ARG A 512 -15.37 6.76 -9.01
CA ARG A 512 -15.20 7.07 -10.43
C ARG A 512 -13.81 6.71 -10.94
N LEU A 513 -12.77 7.07 -10.18
CA LEU A 513 -11.39 6.67 -10.50
C LEU A 513 -11.23 5.14 -10.52
N SER A 514 -11.76 4.46 -9.50
CA SER A 514 -11.74 3.00 -9.41
C SER A 514 -12.45 2.35 -10.61
N ALA A 515 -13.63 2.85 -10.98
CA ALA A 515 -14.37 2.35 -12.15
C ALA A 515 -13.57 2.55 -13.45
N LEU A 516 -12.94 3.69 -13.63
CA LEU A 516 -12.11 3.98 -14.81
C LEU A 516 -10.89 3.05 -14.86
N PHE A 517 -10.11 2.98 -13.77
CA PHE A 517 -8.85 2.24 -13.76
C PHE A 517 -9.03 0.72 -13.81
N GLN A 518 -10.10 0.16 -13.25
CA GLN A 518 -10.40 -1.27 -13.34
C GLN A 518 -10.94 -1.69 -14.72
N ASN A 519 -11.49 -0.76 -15.52
CA ASN A 519 -11.99 -1.02 -16.88
C ASN A 519 -11.02 -0.57 -17.98
N THR A 520 -9.83 -0.13 -17.61
CA THR A 520 -8.72 0.20 -18.52
C THR A 520 -7.46 -0.54 -18.09
N THR A 521 -6.43 -0.54 -18.92
CA THR A 521 -5.16 -1.18 -18.60
C THR A 521 -4.05 -0.15 -18.53
N MET A 522 -3.42 0.01 -17.34
CA MET A 522 -2.24 0.87 -17.20
C MET A 522 -1.13 0.38 -18.12
N GLN A 523 -0.56 1.28 -18.89
CA GLN A 523 0.52 0.98 -19.83
C GLN A 523 1.88 1.07 -19.17
N ALA A 524 2.88 0.38 -19.71
CA ALA A 524 4.28 0.53 -19.35
C ALA A 524 5.17 0.01 -20.49
N ASP A 525 6.15 0.81 -20.90
CA ASP A 525 7.15 0.44 -21.92
C ASP A 525 8.48 0.03 -21.29
N ILE A 526 8.65 0.30 -20.01
CA ILE A 526 9.87 0.11 -19.23
C ILE A 526 9.62 -0.97 -18.18
N ALA A 527 10.53 -1.95 -18.10
CA ALA A 527 10.58 -2.88 -16.97
C ALA A 527 11.84 -2.62 -16.14
N ILE A 528 11.67 -2.52 -14.82
CA ILE A 528 12.77 -2.39 -13.86
C ILE A 528 12.99 -3.76 -13.24
N LEU A 529 14.22 -4.26 -13.32
CA LEU A 529 14.70 -5.43 -12.60
C LEU A 529 15.60 -4.97 -11.44
N PRO A 530 15.10 -4.94 -10.21
CA PRO A 530 15.93 -4.67 -9.04
C PRO A 530 16.90 -5.81 -8.75
N ALA A 531 17.95 -5.49 -8.00
CA ALA A 531 18.95 -6.46 -7.55
C ALA A 531 18.44 -7.33 -6.38
N PHE A 532 17.25 -7.93 -6.50
CA PHE A 532 16.65 -8.73 -5.42
C PHE A 532 17.55 -9.87 -4.95
N GLU A 533 18.14 -10.62 -5.88
CA GLU A 533 18.99 -11.76 -5.53
C GLU A 533 20.29 -11.31 -4.82
N ASP A 534 20.87 -10.19 -5.24
CA ASP A 534 22.03 -9.59 -4.56
C ASP A 534 21.67 -9.04 -3.18
N MET A 535 20.49 -8.41 -3.06
CA MET A 535 19.98 -7.91 -1.79
C MET A 535 19.85 -9.02 -0.76
N TRP A 536 19.21 -10.13 -1.12
CA TRP A 536 19.04 -11.26 -0.21
C TRP A 536 20.37 -11.91 0.18
N GLY A 537 21.34 -11.90 -0.72
CA GLY A 537 22.69 -12.35 -0.40
C GLY A 537 23.43 -11.43 0.57
N LYS A 538 23.32 -10.12 0.39
CA LYS A 538 24.02 -9.10 1.19
C LYS A 538 23.35 -8.82 2.53
N LEU A 539 22.04 -8.63 2.51
CA LEU A 539 21.28 -8.22 3.70
C LEU A 539 20.72 -9.41 4.48
N GLY A 540 20.39 -10.51 3.80
CA GLY A 540 19.59 -11.61 4.36
C GLY A 540 18.15 -11.21 4.64
N GLY A 541 17.28 -12.17 4.92
CA GLY A 541 15.87 -11.97 5.20
C GLY A 541 15.53 -11.64 6.65
N GLN A 542 16.53 -11.58 7.54
CA GLN A 542 16.29 -11.35 8.96
C GLN A 542 16.24 -9.86 9.34
N ARG A 543 16.38 -8.94 8.39
CA ARG A 543 16.33 -7.52 8.71
C ARG A 543 14.88 -7.07 8.85
N ASP A 544 14.26 -6.46 7.94
CA ASP A 544 12.91 -5.96 8.07
C ASP A 544 11.89 -6.93 7.44
N PRO A 545 10.69 -7.16 8.01
CA PRO A 545 9.64 -7.93 7.35
C PRO A 545 9.10 -7.25 6.08
N PHE A 546 9.31 -5.94 5.92
CA PHE A 546 8.85 -5.15 4.78
C PHE A 546 9.92 -4.94 3.71
N PRO A 547 9.55 -4.65 2.47
CA PRO A 547 10.51 -4.40 1.40
C PRO A 547 11.22 -3.03 1.50
N ASP A 548 11.35 -2.47 2.70
CA ASP A 548 11.94 -1.18 2.99
C ASP A 548 13.44 -1.06 2.71
N HIS A 549 14.09 -2.18 2.56
CA HIS A 549 15.52 -2.23 2.40
C HIS A 549 15.95 -2.74 1.04
N ILE A 550 15.25 -2.32 -0.03
CA ILE A 550 15.71 -2.64 -1.38
C ILE A 550 17.12 -2.03 -1.58
N TYR A 551 17.96 -2.82 -2.13
CA TYR A 551 19.31 -2.44 -2.50
C TYR A 551 19.41 -2.36 -4.04
N PRO A 552 19.90 -1.28 -4.58
CA PRO A 552 20.23 0.02 -3.96
C PRO A 552 18.98 0.85 -3.64
N GLU A 553 19.11 1.77 -2.69
CA GLU A 553 18.00 2.59 -2.18
C GLU A 553 17.25 3.34 -3.29
N TYR A 554 17.94 3.92 -4.28
CA TYR A 554 17.30 4.65 -5.36
C TYR A 554 16.33 3.80 -6.21
N ALA A 555 16.45 2.47 -6.17
CA ALA A 555 15.55 1.59 -6.91
C ALA A 555 14.10 1.68 -6.43
N TYR A 556 13.85 2.21 -5.22
CA TYR A 556 12.50 2.48 -4.72
C TYR A 556 11.78 3.58 -5.48
N HIS A 557 12.52 4.64 -5.83
CA HIS A 557 11.96 5.90 -6.28
C HIS A 557 12.17 6.13 -7.79
N LEU A 558 12.91 5.25 -8.45
CA LEU A 558 13.16 5.38 -9.88
C LEU A 558 11.86 5.40 -10.70
N TRP A 559 10.85 4.62 -10.29
CA TRP A 559 9.55 4.61 -10.94
C TRP A 559 8.85 5.97 -10.88
N GLU A 560 9.02 6.72 -9.78
CA GLU A 560 8.43 8.06 -9.63
C GLU A 560 9.01 9.01 -10.68
N ALA A 561 10.34 9.07 -10.81
CA ALA A 561 11.01 9.90 -11.81
C ALA A 561 10.60 9.51 -13.24
N ILE A 562 10.44 8.22 -13.53
CA ILE A 562 9.94 7.72 -14.82
C ILE A 562 8.54 8.27 -15.08
N HIS A 563 7.64 8.23 -14.11
CA HIS A 563 6.27 8.74 -14.26
C HIS A 563 6.21 10.27 -14.30
N GLN A 564 7.05 10.97 -13.53
CA GLN A 564 7.18 12.44 -13.55
C GLN A 564 7.71 12.98 -14.89
N THR A 565 8.36 12.16 -15.70
CA THR A 565 8.85 12.53 -17.03
C THR A 565 7.95 12.06 -18.18
N GLY A 566 6.81 11.47 -17.88
CA GLY A 566 5.79 11.09 -18.87
C GLY A 566 5.95 9.71 -19.49
N SER A 567 6.80 8.85 -18.92
CA SER A 567 6.85 7.40 -19.20
C SER A 567 6.15 6.62 -18.10
N ASN A 568 6.01 5.30 -18.29
CA ASN A 568 5.48 4.40 -17.29
C ASN A 568 6.30 3.11 -17.22
N CYS A 569 6.37 2.51 -16.05
CA CYS A 569 7.15 1.31 -15.83
C CYS A 569 6.43 0.29 -14.94
N ASP A 570 6.91 -0.95 -15.01
CA ASP A 570 6.62 -2.01 -14.04
C ASP A 570 7.92 -2.52 -13.43
N TYR A 571 7.84 -3.04 -12.21
CA TYR A 571 8.89 -3.86 -11.64
C TYR A 571 8.69 -5.32 -12.04
N ILE A 572 9.78 -5.98 -12.38
CA ILE A 572 9.76 -7.40 -12.74
C ILE A 572 10.73 -8.19 -11.87
N SER A 573 10.46 -9.49 -11.73
CA SER A 573 11.45 -10.44 -11.20
C SER A 573 12.29 -11.05 -12.33
N GLU A 574 13.36 -11.71 -11.93
CA GLU A 574 14.18 -12.44 -12.88
C GLU A 574 13.42 -13.59 -13.56
N SER A 575 12.51 -14.26 -12.84
CA SER A 575 11.71 -15.36 -13.41
C SER A 575 10.76 -14.87 -14.51
N ILE A 576 10.32 -13.61 -14.45
CA ILE A 576 9.52 -12.98 -15.52
C ILE A 576 10.38 -12.77 -16.75
N LEU A 577 11.61 -12.30 -16.58
CA LEU A 577 12.56 -12.17 -17.68
C LEU A 577 12.84 -13.55 -18.32
N GLU A 578 13.08 -14.57 -17.52
CA GLU A 578 13.35 -15.94 -18.01
C GLU A 578 12.20 -16.52 -18.84
N ARG A 579 10.97 -16.41 -18.31
CA ARG A 579 9.76 -16.99 -18.92
C ARG A 579 9.17 -16.14 -20.03
N GLY A 580 9.50 -14.86 -20.07
CA GLY A 580 9.01 -13.93 -21.09
C GLY A 580 9.43 -14.33 -22.51
N THR A 581 8.65 -13.90 -23.49
CA THR A 581 8.93 -14.09 -24.93
C THR A 581 9.59 -12.83 -25.49
N VAL A 582 10.68 -13.01 -26.26
CA VAL A 582 11.42 -11.90 -26.87
C VAL A 582 11.23 -11.95 -28.39
N LYS A 583 10.75 -10.83 -28.98
CA LYS A 583 10.58 -10.67 -30.42
C LYS A 583 10.73 -9.20 -30.81
N LYS A 584 11.58 -8.92 -31.84
CA LYS A 584 11.77 -7.58 -32.42
C LYS A 584 12.03 -6.49 -31.36
N GLY A 585 12.89 -6.76 -30.40
CA GLY A 585 13.27 -5.80 -29.36
C GLY A 585 12.20 -5.58 -28.28
N VAL A 586 11.19 -6.46 -28.20
CA VAL A 586 10.14 -6.40 -27.20
C VAL A 586 10.16 -7.67 -26.35
N LEU A 587 10.17 -7.51 -25.04
CA LEU A 587 9.91 -8.56 -24.05
C LEU A 587 8.41 -8.57 -23.74
N THR A 588 7.77 -9.73 -23.90
CA THR A 588 6.34 -9.94 -23.58
C THR A 588 6.19 -10.96 -22.47
N TYR A 589 5.41 -10.63 -21.46
CA TYR A 589 5.01 -11.54 -20.39
C TYR A 589 3.52 -11.32 -20.04
N GLY A 590 2.69 -12.36 -20.14
CA GLY A 590 1.25 -12.20 -20.01
C GLY A 590 0.75 -11.09 -20.96
N PRO A 591 -0.04 -10.13 -20.47
CA PRO A 591 -0.52 -9.00 -21.27
C PRO A 591 0.49 -7.84 -21.40
N ARG A 592 1.66 -7.93 -20.78
CA ARG A 592 2.64 -6.83 -20.69
C ARG A 592 3.71 -6.94 -21.77
N THR A 593 4.16 -5.77 -22.24
CA THR A 593 5.23 -5.65 -23.26
C THR A 593 6.19 -4.52 -22.89
N TYR A 594 7.50 -4.80 -23.00
CA TYR A 594 8.54 -3.84 -22.65
C TYR A 594 9.57 -3.75 -23.78
N SER A 595 9.91 -2.51 -24.14
CA SER A 595 10.97 -2.20 -25.11
C SER A 595 12.30 -1.82 -24.45
N THR A 596 12.25 -1.45 -23.16
CA THR A 596 13.40 -1.06 -22.35
C THR A 596 13.41 -1.84 -21.03
N LEU A 597 14.58 -2.38 -20.67
CA LEU A 597 14.84 -2.98 -19.37
C LEU A 597 15.87 -2.14 -18.62
N ILE A 598 15.60 -1.88 -17.33
CA ILE A 598 16.52 -1.19 -16.42
C ILE A 598 16.94 -2.17 -15.33
N LEU A 599 18.25 -2.35 -15.17
CA LEU A 599 18.83 -3.20 -14.14
C LEU A 599 19.49 -2.30 -13.10
N THR A 600 18.96 -2.27 -11.87
CA THR A 600 19.47 -1.38 -10.80
C THR A 600 20.51 -2.11 -9.96
N ARG A 601 21.79 -1.87 -10.22
CA ARG A 601 22.95 -2.46 -9.54
C ARG A 601 22.93 -4.00 -9.50
N VAL A 602 22.37 -4.65 -10.51
CA VAL A 602 22.30 -6.12 -10.61
C VAL A 602 23.68 -6.68 -10.91
N GLU A 603 24.27 -7.40 -9.97
CA GLU A 603 25.54 -8.11 -10.12
C GLU A 603 25.32 -9.59 -10.44
N SER A 604 24.31 -10.19 -9.79
CA SER A 604 23.98 -11.61 -9.91
C SER A 604 22.77 -11.84 -10.78
N ILE A 605 22.89 -12.81 -11.70
CA ILE A 605 21.79 -13.19 -12.61
C ILE A 605 21.89 -14.69 -12.94
N SER A 606 20.78 -15.34 -13.24
CA SER A 606 20.82 -16.71 -13.75
C SER A 606 21.36 -16.78 -15.19
N LEU A 607 21.88 -17.94 -15.56
CA LEU A 607 22.29 -18.17 -16.94
C LEU A 607 21.10 -18.10 -17.93
N ALA A 608 19.90 -18.45 -17.48
CA ALA A 608 18.70 -18.39 -18.29
C ALA A 608 18.31 -16.93 -18.58
N ALA A 609 18.27 -16.07 -17.54
CA ALA A 609 18.02 -14.65 -17.68
C ALA A 609 19.11 -13.93 -18.49
N ALA A 610 20.39 -14.25 -18.29
CA ALA A 610 21.49 -13.71 -19.09
C ALA A 610 21.34 -14.03 -20.59
N LYS A 611 20.94 -15.26 -20.92
CA LYS A 611 20.63 -15.65 -22.32
C LYS A 611 19.43 -14.88 -22.86
N LYS A 612 18.42 -14.64 -22.05
CA LYS A 612 17.24 -13.86 -22.42
C LYS A 612 17.59 -12.38 -22.68
N LEU A 613 18.41 -11.76 -21.80
CA LEU A 613 18.96 -10.42 -22.03
C LEU A 613 19.70 -10.33 -23.37
N ARG A 614 20.55 -11.32 -23.66
CA ARG A 614 21.25 -11.39 -24.95
C ARG A 614 20.26 -11.43 -26.12
N ALA A 615 19.22 -12.25 -26.05
CA ALA A 615 18.22 -12.36 -27.11
C ALA A 615 17.44 -11.04 -27.26
N PHE A 616 17.10 -10.38 -26.17
CA PHE A 616 16.39 -9.12 -26.15
C PHE A 616 17.21 -8.01 -26.83
N VAL A 617 18.46 -7.80 -26.40
CA VAL A 617 19.35 -6.80 -26.99
C VAL A 617 19.64 -7.09 -28.48
N ALA A 618 19.92 -8.36 -28.81
CA ALA A 618 20.21 -8.76 -30.19
C ALA A 618 19.02 -8.54 -31.12
N SER A 619 17.79 -8.61 -30.64
CA SER A 619 16.57 -8.39 -31.44
C SER A 619 16.13 -6.92 -31.51
N GLY A 620 16.83 -5.99 -30.86
CA GLY A 620 16.58 -4.55 -30.90
C GLY A 620 16.13 -3.90 -29.60
N GLY A 621 15.96 -4.66 -28.51
CA GLY A 621 15.61 -4.15 -27.20
C GLY A 621 16.77 -3.41 -26.54
N LYS A 622 16.45 -2.52 -25.61
CA LYS A 622 17.42 -1.70 -24.87
C LYS A 622 17.52 -2.14 -23.42
N VAL A 623 18.74 -2.32 -22.92
CA VAL A 623 19.05 -2.62 -21.51
C VAL A 623 19.93 -1.52 -20.96
N ILE A 624 19.50 -0.90 -19.89
CA ILE A 624 20.25 0.12 -19.14
C ILE A 624 20.63 -0.50 -17.80
N CYS A 625 21.92 -0.74 -17.63
CA CYS A 625 22.48 -1.15 -16.34
C CYS A 625 22.91 0.11 -15.59
N ILE A 626 22.45 0.26 -14.35
CA ILE A 626 22.85 1.37 -13.48
C ILE A 626 23.92 0.84 -12.52
N GLU A 627 25.07 1.52 -12.45
CA GLU A 627 26.27 1.27 -11.62
C GLU A 627 26.98 -0.06 -11.91
N LYS A 628 26.26 -1.14 -12.15
CA LYS A 628 26.83 -2.47 -12.37
C LYS A 628 26.18 -3.18 -13.51
N ARG A 629 26.96 -4.02 -14.20
CA ARG A 629 26.45 -5.04 -15.11
C ARG A 629 26.48 -6.40 -14.45
N PRO A 630 25.49 -7.27 -14.72
CA PRO A 630 25.53 -8.65 -14.24
C PRO A 630 26.78 -9.38 -14.72
N HIS A 631 27.46 -10.09 -13.81
CA HIS A 631 28.71 -10.79 -14.15
C HIS A 631 28.88 -12.13 -13.39
N LYS A 632 27.99 -12.41 -12.44
CA LYS A 632 28.02 -13.64 -11.62
C LYS A 632 26.61 -14.24 -11.48
N SER A 633 26.54 -15.49 -11.02
CA SER A 633 25.29 -16.14 -10.62
C SER A 633 25.10 -16.01 -9.12
N TYR A 634 23.87 -16.09 -8.64
CA TYR A 634 23.57 -16.33 -7.23
C TYR A 634 23.62 -17.81 -6.87
N GLY A 635 23.62 -18.12 -5.55
CA GLY A 635 23.70 -19.47 -5.01
C GLY A 635 25.09 -20.13 -5.15
N LEU A 636 25.38 -21.06 -4.26
CA LEU A 636 26.75 -21.61 -4.10
C LEU A 636 27.08 -22.74 -5.08
N LYS A 637 26.15 -23.68 -5.32
CA LYS A 637 26.44 -24.91 -6.08
C LYS A 637 26.89 -24.59 -7.50
N ALA A 638 28.08 -25.05 -7.87
CA ALA A 638 28.69 -24.88 -9.19
C ALA A 638 28.83 -23.39 -9.63
N ALA A 639 29.02 -22.46 -8.69
CA ALA A 639 29.09 -21.02 -8.92
C ALA A 639 30.12 -20.65 -10.01
N SER A 640 31.38 -21.03 -9.86
CA SER A 640 32.45 -20.69 -10.81
C SER A 640 32.13 -21.07 -12.26
N ARG A 641 31.47 -22.23 -12.45
CA ARG A 641 31.08 -22.69 -13.81
C ARG A 641 29.96 -21.82 -14.37
N ARG A 642 28.97 -21.48 -13.54
CA ARG A 642 27.85 -20.61 -13.95
C ARG A 642 28.33 -19.20 -14.26
N ASP A 643 29.17 -18.64 -13.40
CA ASP A 643 29.73 -17.28 -13.56
C ASP A 643 30.53 -17.17 -14.87
N LYS A 644 31.39 -18.15 -15.16
CA LYS A 644 32.11 -18.19 -16.44
C LYS A 644 31.17 -18.22 -17.64
N ALA A 645 30.07 -18.97 -17.54
CA ALA A 645 29.07 -19.04 -18.63
C ALA A 645 28.32 -17.70 -18.79
N ILE A 646 27.94 -17.03 -17.68
CA ILE A 646 27.27 -15.73 -17.71
C ILE A 646 28.17 -14.66 -18.31
N ARG A 647 29.41 -14.53 -17.83
CA ARG A 647 30.39 -13.60 -18.39
C ARG A 647 30.58 -13.79 -19.90
N LYS A 648 30.68 -15.04 -20.36
CA LYS A 648 30.77 -15.33 -21.81
C LYS A 648 29.54 -14.89 -22.60
N VAL A 649 28.35 -15.03 -22.03
CA VAL A 649 27.09 -14.64 -22.70
C VAL A 649 26.98 -13.12 -22.79
N LEU A 650 27.35 -12.38 -21.74
CA LEU A 650 27.14 -10.94 -21.62
C LEU A 650 28.28 -10.11 -22.24
N ALA A 651 29.55 -10.56 -22.18
CA ALA A 651 30.66 -9.86 -22.81
C ALA A 651 30.44 -9.61 -24.32
N ALA A 652 29.84 -10.56 -25.03
CA ALA A 652 29.48 -10.40 -26.44
C ALA A 652 28.45 -9.28 -26.71
N LEU A 653 27.71 -8.83 -25.69
CA LEU A 653 26.74 -7.73 -25.81
C LEU A 653 27.45 -6.37 -25.78
N GLU A 654 28.43 -6.20 -24.91
CA GLU A 654 29.20 -4.96 -24.74
C GLU A 654 29.91 -4.59 -26.04
N ASP A 655 30.56 -5.59 -26.68
CA ASP A 655 31.29 -5.36 -27.91
C ASP A 655 30.37 -5.13 -29.12
N LYS A 656 29.23 -5.87 -29.16
CA LYS A 656 28.42 -5.91 -30.39
C LYS A 656 27.29 -4.89 -30.41
N TYR A 657 26.80 -4.48 -29.25
CA TYR A 657 25.61 -3.62 -29.10
C TYR A 657 25.78 -2.54 -28.02
N PRO A 658 26.88 -1.74 -28.05
CA PRO A 658 27.20 -0.76 -26.99
C PRO A 658 26.09 0.29 -26.77
N GLU A 659 25.32 0.63 -27.80
CA GLU A 659 24.18 1.56 -27.73
C GLU A 659 22.88 0.96 -27.19
N ARG A 660 22.82 -0.38 -27.04
CA ARG A 660 21.62 -1.11 -26.55
C ARG A 660 21.87 -1.83 -25.24
N TYR A 661 23.11 -2.09 -24.89
CA TYR A 661 23.52 -2.67 -23.62
C TYR A 661 24.40 -1.68 -22.87
N VAL A 662 23.74 -0.71 -22.27
CA VAL A 662 24.35 0.51 -21.74
C VAL A 662 24.71 0.34 -20.26
N LEU A 663 25.85 0.91 -19.84
CA LEU A 663 26.17 1.12 -18.44
C LEU A 663 26.11 2.63 -18.13
N VAL A 664 25.30 3.01 -17.16
CA VAL A 664 25.32 4.31 -16.49
C VAL A 664 26.14 4.13 -15.21
N GLU A 665 27.34 4.66 -15.17
CA GLU A 665 28.32 4.36 -14.11
C GLU A 665 27.90 4.89 -12.74
N GLU A 666 27.16 6.00 -12.71
CA GLU A 666 26.71 6.64 -11.48
C GLU A 666 25.19 6.57 -11.36
N GLY A 667 24.71 6.01 -10.25
CA GLY A 667 23.29 6.00 -9.89
C GLY A 667 22.84 7.38 -9.39
N PRO A 668 21.53 7.62 -9.35
CA PRO A 668 20.96 8.86 -8.81
C PRO A 668 21.07 8.93 -7.29
N THR A 669 21.00 10.17 -6.78
CA THR A 669 20.79 10.47 -5.36
C THR A 669 19.34 10.91 -5.12
N SER A 670 18.94 11.04 -3.85
CA SER A 670 17.65 11.59 -3.47
C SER A 670 17.39 13.00 -4.02
N GLU A 671 18.46 13.79 -4.18
CA GLU A 671 18.36 15.20 -4.58
C GLU A 671 18.29 15.38 -6.09
N ASN A 672 18.94 14.49 -6.87
CA ASN A 672 19.06 14.65 -8.32
C ASN A 672 18.23 13.66 -9.15
N MET A 673 17.42 12.81 -8.53
CA MET A 673 16.71 11.68 -9.19
C MET A 673 15.99 12.09 -10.48
N LEU A 674 15.17 13.13 -10.43
CA LEU A 674 14.38 13.58 -11.57
C LEU A 674 15.26 14.12 -12.71
N ASP A 675 16.25 14.95 -12.38
CA ASP A 675 17.17 15.53 -13.36
C ASP A 675 18.06 14.45 -13.98
N TRP A 676 18.58 13.56 -13.15
CA TRP A 676 19.37 12.42 -13.57
C TRP A 676 18.58 11.51 -14.54
N TRP A 677 17.34 11.15 -14.17
CA TRP A 677 16.52 10.33 -15.05
C TRP A 677 16.16 11.06 -16.34
N THR A 678 15.87 12.35 -16.29
CA THR A 678 15.59 13.16 -17.48
C THR A 678 16.76 13.12 -18.45
N GLN A 679 17.99 13.22 -17.96
CA GLN A 679 19.21 13.12 -18.77
C GLN A 679 19.37 11.72 -19.37
N VAL A 680 19.22 10.67 -18.58
CA VAL A 680 19.27 9.27 -19.04
C VAL A 680 18.21 9.01 -20.11
N GLN A 681 16.99 9.45 -19.89
CA GLN A 681 15.88 9.29 -20.82
C GLN A 681 16.15 9.97 -22.16
N GLN A 682 16.69 11.18 -22.13
CA GLN A 682 17.06 11.95 -23.33
C GLN A 682 18.26 11.34 -24.05
N GLN A 683 19.35 11.04 -23.33
CA GLN A 683 20.59 10.49 -23.89
C GLN A 683 20.35 9.17 -24.60
N TYR A 684 19.52 8.31 -24.04
CA TYR A 684 19.29 6.97 -24.59
C TYR A 684 17.98 6.85 -25.39
N GLY A 685 17.29 7.98 -25.65
CA GLY A 685 16.08 8.02 -26.50
C GLY A 685 14.97 7.09 -26.00
N ILE A 686 14.64 7.18 -24.71
CA ILE A 686 13.56 6.39 -24.10
C ILE A 686 12.22 7.08 -24.40
N ASN A 687 11.26 6.32 -24.92
CA ASN A 687 9.94 6.85 -25.29
C ASN A 687 9.18 7.44 -24.11
N ARG A 688 8.39 8.48 -24.40
CA ARG A 688 7.47 9.12 -23.47
C ARG A 688 6.08 9.14 -24.08
N ASN A 689 5.08 8.73 -23.30
CA ASN A 689 3.67 8.76 -23.71
C ASN A 689 3.04 10.14 -23.53
N LEU A 690 3.60 10.92 -22.60
CA LEU A 690 3.24 12.30 -22.31
C LEU A 690 4.51 13.16 -22.26
N LEU A 691 4.50 14.32 -22.87
CA LEU A 691 5.57 15.30 -22.76
C LEU A 691 5.11 16.46 -21.88
N PHE A 692 5.82 16.70 -20.80
CA PHE A 692 5.72 17.89 -19.98
C PHE A 692 6.68 18.96 -20.52
N SER A 693 6.26 20.25 -20.55
CA SER A 693 7.17 21.34 -20.92
C SER A 693 8.37 21.42 -19.98
N HIS A 694 8.14 21.15 -18.69
CA HIS A 694 9.18 21.08 -17.65
C HIS A 694 8.84 19.97 -16.66
N PRO A 695 9.72 18.98 -16.42
CA PRO A 695 9.51 18.01 -15.35
C PRO A 695 9.39 18.70 -13.98
N ASN A 696 8.53 18.17 -13.11
CA ASN A 696 8.28 18.73 -11.80
C ASN A 696 8.12 17.59 -10.78
N VAL A 697 8.81 17.70 -9.66
CA VAL A 697 8.83 16.68 -8.60
C VAL A 697 7.47 16.45 -7.93
N PHE A 698 6.53 17.38 -8.04
CA PHE A 698 5.17 17.25 -7.51
C PHE A 698 4.14 16.85 -8.57
N LEU A 699 4.56 16.68 -9.83
CA LEU A 699 3.68 16.33 -10.93
C LEU A 699 3.99 14.93 -11.45
N SER A 700 3.04 14.02 -11.33
CA SER A 700 3.19 12.66 -11.86
C SER A 700 1.98 12.25 -12.69
N GLN A 701 2.13 11.17 -13.46
CA GLN A 701 1.07 10.68 -14.31
C GLN A 701 1.05 9.16 -14.43
N ASN A 702 -0.13 8.63 -14.75
CA ASN A 702 -0.32 7.29 -15.25
C ASN A 702 -1.06 7.32 -16.59
N TYR A 703 -0.64 6.47 -17.52
CA TYR A 703 -1.27 6.28 -18.79
C TYR A 703 -2.00 4.94 -18.84
N TYR A 704 -3.27 4.97 -19.25
CA TYR A 704 -4.11 3.78 -19.40
C TYR A 704 -4.71 3.71 -20.81
N LYS A 705 -4.99 2.49 -21.26
CA LYS A 705 -5.76 2.22 -22.48
C LYS A 705 -7.06 1.51 -22.16
N GLY A 706 -8.15 2.04 -22.71
CA GLY A 706 -9.44 1.38 -22.86
C GLY A 706 -9.54 0.62 -24.19
N GLU A 707 -10.74 0.26 -24.60
CA GLU A 707 -10.99 -0.36 -25.91
C GLU A 707 -10.73 0.64 -27.05
N GLN A 708 -11.12 1.90 -26.87
CA GLN A 708 -10.94 3.00 -27.81
C GLN A 708 -10.30 4.24 -27.17
N GLU A 709 -10.20 4.27 -25.86
CA GLU A 709 -9.77 5.42 -25.08
C GLU A 709 -8.26 5.36 -24.78
N ASP A 710 -7.63 6.55 -24.84
CA ASP A 710 -6.35 6.81 -24.17
C ASP A 710 -6.62 7.71 -22.97
N VAL A 711 -6.19 7.30 -21.78
CA VAL A 711 -6.50 7.98 -20.51
C VAL A 711 -5.21 8.37 -19.81
N PHE A 712 -5.04 9.64 -19.53
CA PHE A 712 -3.93 10.18 -18.75
C PHE A 712 -4.47 10.71 -17.41
N TYR A 713 -4.06 10.08 -16.33
CA TYR A 713 -4.32 10.54 -14.98
C TYR A 713 -3.11 11.32 -14.49
N ILE A 714 -3.26 12.61 -14.29
CA ILE A 714 -2.19 13.57 -13.98
C ILE A 714 -2.49 14.19 -12.62
N THR A 715 -1.54 14.18 -11.69
CA THR A 715 -1.75 14.63 -10.32
C THR A 715 -0.66 15.59 -9.89
N ASN A 716 -1.07 16.74 -9.36
CA ASN A 716 -0.24 17.61 -8.54
C ASN A 716 -0.41 17.18 -7.06
N TYR A 717 0.59 16.51 -6.50
CA TYR A 717 0.54 16.06 -5.10
C TYR A 717 1.30 16.98 -4.14
N SER A 718 1.54 18.23 -4.53
CA SER A 718 1.94 19.27 -3.60
C SER A 718 0.72 19.77 -2.80
N ALA A 719 0.84 19.85 -1.49
CA ALA A 719 -0.18 20.44 -0.62
C ALA A 719 -0.22 21.98 -0.69
N THR A 720 0.78 22.62 -1.34
CA THR A 720 0.92 24.10 -1.29
C THR A 720 1.21 24.77 -2.63
N GLN A 721 1.74 24.04 -3.61
CA GLN A 721 2.20 24.62 -4.89
C GLN A 721 1.24 24.29 -6.01
N GLU A 722 0.87 25.31 -6.80
CA GLU A 722 0.21 25.11 -8.08
C GLU A 722 1.22 24.69 -9.16
N VAL A 723 0.74 24.01 -10.19
CA VAL A 723 1.52 23.59 -11.34
C VAL A 723 0.93 24.15 -12.62
N ARG A 724 1.79 24.73 -13.46
CA ARG A 724 1.46 25.17 -14.83
C ARG A 724 2.40 24.48 -15.81
N GLN A 725 1.85 23.82 -16.82
CA GLN A 725 2.57 23.04 -17.80
C GLN A 725 1.89 23.12 -19.15
N THR A 726 2.66 22.95 -20.21
CA THR A 726 2.09 22.60 -21.53
C THR A 726 2.36 21.11 -21.78
N LEU A 727 1.32 20.38 -22.14
CA LEU A 727 1.34 18.95 -22.39
C LEU A 727 1.29 18.64 -23.87
N SER A 728 2.02 17.59 -24.30
CA SER A 728 1.87 17.03 -25.65
C SER A 728 1.77 15.50 -25.59
N PHE A 729 0.99 14.92 -26.50
CA PHE A 729 0.61 13.51 -26.50
C PHE A 729 1.06 12.84 -27.82
N PRO A 730 2.35 12.51 -27.97
CA PRO A 730 2.96 12.15 -29.27
C PRO A 730 2.44 10.85 -29.88
N HIS A 731 1.83 9.98 -29.08
CA HIS A 731 1.37 8.66 -29.52
C HIS A 731 -0.14 8.49 -29.53
N VAL A 732 -0.89 9.56 -29.25
CA VAL A 732 -2.36 9.57 -29.37
C VAL A 732 -2.75 9.84 -30.82
N ASP A 733 -3.75 9.09 -31.32
CA ASP A 733 -4.30 9.28 -32.67
C ASP A 733 -4.86 10.70 -32.82
N ALA A 734 -4.37 11.43 -33.84
CA ALA A 734 -4.77 12.80 -34.13
C ALA A 734 -6.26 12.93 -34.48
N GLY A 735 -6.94 11.87 -34.86
CA GLY A 735 -8.38 11.82 -35.14
C GLY A 735 -9.27 11.79 -33.88
N LYS A 736 -8.68 11.62 -32.68
CA LYS A 736 -9.42 11.63 -31.42
C LYS A 736 -9.67 13.05 -30.93
N THR A 737 -10.75 13.19 -30.15
CA THR A 737 -11.07 14.39 -29.37
C THR A 737 -10.50 14.21 -27.98
N ALA A 738 -9.97 15.29 -27.40
CA ALA A 738 -9.50 15.31 -26.02
C ALA A 738 -10.60 15.83 -25.09
N TRP A 739 -10.71 15.20 -23.94
CA TRP A 739 -11.68 15.52 -22.90
C TRP A 739 -11.01 15.68 -21.53
N VAL A 740 -11.55 16.55 -20.71
CA VAL A 740 -11.37 16.49 -19.25
C VAL A 740 -12.55 15.71 -18.67
N TRP A 741 -12.27 14.55 -18.05
CA TRP A 741 -13.28 13.86 -17.25
C TRP A 741 -13.15 14.31 -15.81
N ASP A 742 -14.22 14.89 -15.27
CA ASP A 742 -14.26 15.44 -13.92
C ASP A 742 -14.69 14.36 -12.92
N ALA A 743 -13.74 13.84 -12.15
CA ALA A 743 -14.00 12.80 -11.15
C ALA A 743 -14.85 13.30 -9.96
N GLU A 744 -14.92 14.60 -9.69
CA GLU A 744 -15.79 15.13 -8.62
C GLU A 744 -17.27 15.10 -9.03
N THR A 745 -17.58 15.41 -10.29
CA THR A 745 -18.96 15.57 -10.75
C THR A 745 -19.45 14.45 -11.67
N GLY A 746 -18.55 13.62 -12.22
CA GLY A 746 -18.86 12.60 -13.21
C GLY A 746 -19.20 13.18 -14.60
N LYS A 747 -18.89 14.42 -14.85
CA LYS A 747 -19.07 15.10 -16.14
C LYS A 747 -17.82 15.05 -17.00
N ARG A 748 -17.96 15.41 -18.28
CA ARG A 748 -16.83 15.59 -19.19
C ARG A 748 -16.92 16.90 -19.95
N TYR A 749 -15.77 17.46 -20.29
CA TYR A 749 -15.63 18.73 -20.98
C TYR A 749 -14.59 18.59 -22.09
N ARG A 750 -14.86 19.17 -23.27
CA ARG A 750 -13.99 19.08 -24.44
C ARG A 750 -12.77 20.01 -24.33
N LEU A 751 -11.60 19.49 -24.68
CA LEU A 751 -10.38 20.28 -24.88
C LEU A 751 -10.19 20.54 -26.37
N ASP A 752 -10.28 21.79 -26.76
CA ASP A 752 -10.13 22.21 -28.17
C ASP A 752 -8.61 22.28 -28.52
N GLU A 753 -8.29 22.04 -29.80
CA GLU A 753 -6.94 22.20 -30.38
C GLU A 753 -5.79 21.48 -29.65
N TRP A 754 -6.08 20.36 -29.01
CA TRP A 754 -5.10 19.61 -28.21
C TRP A 754 -3.81 19.22 -28.97
N GLN A 755 -3.87 19.11 -30.30
CA GLN A 755 -2.71 18.80 -31.16
C GLN A 755 -1.64 19.90 -31.13
N LYS A 756 -1.98 21.12 -30.75
CA LYS A 756 -1.04 22.25 -30.57
C LYS A 756 -0.39 22.25 -29.17
N GLY A 757 -0.85 21.39 -28.29
CA GLY A 757 -0.49 21.33 -26.88
C GLY A 757 -1.70 21.67 -26.00
N VAL A 758 -1.72 21.13 -24.79
CA VAL A 758 -2.76 21.39 -23.77
C VAL A 758 -2.12 22.15 -22.63
N ASP A 759 -2.60 23.36 -22.37
CA ASP A 759 -2.20 24.13 -21.21
C ASP A 759 -2.87 23.54 -19.96
N LEU A 760 -2.05 22.97 -19.10
CA LEU A 760 -2.45 22.37 -17.84
C LEU A 760 -2.23 23.39 -16.71
N TYR A 761 -3.29 23.64 -15.96
CA TYR A 761 -3.23 24.28 -14.65
C TYR A 761 -3.79 23.33 -13.63
N LEU A 762 -3.03 23.06 -12.57
CA LEU A 762 -3.47 22.31 -11.40
C LEU A 762 -3.16 23.11 -10.13
N GLN A 763 -4.18 23.35 -9.33
CA GLN A 763 -4.01 23.86 -7.97
C GLN A 763 -3.35 22.79 -7.07
N PRO A 764 -2.93 23.12 -5.85
CA PRO A 764 -2.46 22.11 -4.89
C PRO A 764 -3.46 20.96 -4.77
N GLU A 765 -2.94 19.72 -4.69
CA GLU A 765 -3.70 18.47 -4.51
C GLU A 765 -4.69 18.14 -5.65
N GLU A 766 -4.63 18.85 -6.77
CA GLU A 766 -5.56 18.62 -7.88
C GLU A 766 -5.08 17.50 -8.80
N SER A 767 -6.03 16.66 -9.21
CA SER A 767 -5.82 15.63 -10.23
C SER A 767 -6.68 15.91 -11.46
N ARG A 768 -6.17 15.57 -12.64
CA ARG A 768 -6.84 15.77 -13.91
C ARG A 768 -6.82 14.49 -14.73
N LEU A 769 -8.01 14.07 -15.19
CA LEU A 769 -8.14 13.03 -16.20
C LEU A 769 -8.24 13.69 -17.57
N ILE A 770 -7.26 13.42 -18.44
CA ILE A 770 -7.34 13.79 -19.86
C ILE A 770 -7.58 12.51 -20.63
N VAL A 771 -8.73 12.43 -21.28
CA VAL A 771 -9.20 11.25 -22.00
C VAL A 771 -9.37 11.57 -23.47
N PHE A 772 -8.94 10.68 -24.33
CA PHE A 772 -9.06 10.78 -25.78
C PHE A 772 -9.95 9.66 -26.29
N ASP A 773 -10.98 10.04 -27.02
CA ASP A 773 -11.90 9.11 -27.70
C ASP A 773 -12.37 9.71 -29.05
N TYR A 774 -13.32 9.05 -29.75
CA TYR A 774 -13.84 9.52 -31.06
C TYR A 774 -15.15 10.29 -30.94
N GLU A 775 -15.65 10.56 -29.74
CA GLU A 775 -16.79 11.45 -29.53
C GLU A 775 -16.38 12.90 -29.80
N THR A 776 -17.28 13.70 -30.35
CA THR A 776 -16.94 15.04 -30.82
C THR A 776 -17.73 16.16 -30.16
N GLU A 777 -18.91 15.87 -29.61
CA GLU A 777 -19.83 16.88 -29.07
C GLU A 777 -19.73 16.99 -27.55
N GLY A 778 -19.57 18.20 -27.04
CA GLY A 778 -19.54 18.48 -25.61
C GLY A 778 -19.22 19.94 -25.31
N GLU A 779 -19.48 20.33 -24.07
CA GLU A 779 -19.14 21.65 -23.56
C GLU A 779 -17.61 21.83 -23.47
N PRO A 780 -17.09 23.03 -23.80
CA PRO A 780 -15.66 23.30 -23.71
C PRO A 780 -15.22 23.36 -22.24
N PHE A 781 -14.03 22.82 -21.97
CA PHE A 781 -13.39 22.90 -20.66
C PHE A 781 -12.97 24.35 -20.37
N ARG A 782 -13.28 24.80 -19.17
CA ARG A 782 -12.87 26.13 -18.68
C ARG A 782 -12.27 25.97 -17.27
N PRO A 783 -10.94 26.03 -17.13
CA PRO A 783 -10.30 25.93 -15.83
C PRO A 783 -10.64 27.15 -14.95
N LEU A 784 -10.72 26.93 -13.65
CA LEU A 784 -10.87 27.98 -12.67
C LEU A 784 -9.47 28.45 -12.25
N ILE A 785 -9.07 29.62 -12.69
CA ILE A 785 -7.71 30.15 -12.49
C ILE A 785 -7.79 31.54 -11.89
N ARG A 786 -6.95 31.83 -10.91
CA ARG A 786 -6.72 33.20 -10.44
C ARG A 786 -5.83 33.92 -11.46
N GLU A 787 -6.30 35.03 -11.98
CA GLU A 787 -5.56 35.89 -12.91
C GLU A 787 -5.47 37.32 -12.36
N GLY A 788 -4.26 37.84 -12.28
CA GLY A 788 -3.98 39.19 -11.82
C GLY A 788 -4.15 39.41 -10.33
N GLU A 789 -4.21 40.67 -9.93
CA GLU A 789 -4.44 41.07 -8.54
C GLU A 789 -5.94 41.06 -8.21
N PRO A 790 -6.33 40.80 -6.95
CA PRO A 790 -7.73 40.85 -6.56
C PRO A 790 -8.34 42.26 -6.82
N CYS A 791 -9.51 42.28 -7.43
CA CYS A 791 -10.26 43.54 -7.61
C CYS A 791 -10.88 44.07 -6.31
N MET A 792 -11.02 43.18 -5.31
CA MET A 792 -11.48 43.51 -3.96
C MET A 792 -11.03 42.47 -2.97
N THR A 793 -10.45 42.90 -1.85
CA THR A 793 -10.29 42.10 -0.65
C THR A 793 -11.43 42.43 0.30
N LEU A 794 -12.13 41.42 0.81
CA LEU A 794 -13.21 41.57 1.75
C LEU A 794 -12.66 42.03 3.11
N GLY A 795 -13.35 42.99 3.73
CA GLY A 795 -12.90 43.62 4.98
C GLY A 795 -13.07 42.70 6.20
N ASP A 796 -12.79 43.29 7.38
CA ASP A 796 -12.67 42.58 8.65
C ASP A 796 -13.98 42.47 9.43
N ASN A 797 -15.12 42.74 8.81
CA ASN A 797 -16.43 42.73 9.47
C ASN A 797 -17.22 41.46 9.06
N TRP A 798 -16.99 40.41 9.80
CA TRP A 798 -17.73 39.18 9.63
C TRP A 798 -18.62 38.90 10.83
N ASP A 799 -19.84 38.48 10.57
CA ASP A 799 -20.70 37.86 11.58
C ASP A 799 -20.48 36.36 11.50
N MET A 800 -20.08 35.74 12.61
CA MET A 800 -19.78 34.32 12.70
C MET A 800 -20.83 33.64 13.56
N HIS A 801 -21.54 32.66 13.01
CA HIS A 801 -22.47 31.79 13.72
C HIS A 801 -21.86 30.39 13.85
N PHE A 802 -21.74 29.93 15.09
CA PHE A 802 -21.14 28.65 15.44
C PHE A 802 -22.21 27.64 15.80
N LYS A 803 -22.12 26.44 15.24
CA LYS A 803 -22.96 25.29 15.60
C LYS A 803 -22.10 24.06 15.85
N HIS A 804 -22.00 23.66 17.12
CA HIS A 804 -21.19 22.54 17.53
C HIS A 804 -21.82 21.21 17.10
N ALA A 805 -21.08 20.37 16.36
CA ALA A 805 -21.61 19.15 15.73
C ALA A 805 -22.09 18.09 16.73
N LEU A 806 -21.47 18.00 17.91
CA LEU A 806 -21.75 16.94 18.91
C LEU A 806 -22.63 17.41 20.05
N THR A 807 -22.44 18.65 20.53
CA THR A 807 -23.21 19.20 21.67
C THR A 807 -24.47 19.93 21.23
N GLY A 808 -24.52 20.35 19.95
CA GLY A 808 -25.61 21.20 19.44
C GLY A 808 -25.58 22.61 19.99
N GLU A 809 -24.54 23.01 20.70
CA GLU A 809 -24.38 24.38 21.24
C GLU A 809 -24.22 25.36 20.07
N GLU A 810 -24.93 26.50 20.14
CA GLU A 810 -24.88 27.57 19.17
C GLU A 810 -24.51 28.88 19.84
N PHE A 811 -23.63 29.68 19.22
CA PHE A 811 -23.29 31.02 19.67
C PHE A 811 -22.80 31.89 18.52
N ASP A 812 -22.77 33.22 18.72
CA ASP A 812 -22.37 34.19 17.71
C ASP A 812 -21.17 35.02 18.16
N LEU A 813 -20.31 35.36 17.17
CA LEU A 813 -19.35 36.46 17.25
C LEU A 813 -19.67 37.45 16.12
N ARG A 814 -19.76 38.74 16.44
CA ARG A 814 -20.23 39.77 15.49
C ARG A 814 -19.16 40.78 15.19
N GLN A 815 -19.13 41.23 13.92
CA GLN A 815 -18.24 42.30 13.41
C GLN A 815 -16.77 42.00 13.74
N THR A 816 -16.35 40.76 13.51
CA THR A 816 -15.03 40.24 13.88
C THR A 816 -14.21 40.06 12.61
N ALA A 817 -12.90 40.35 12.68
CA ALA A 817 -11.95 39.97 11.65
C ALA A 817 -11.80 38.43 11.60
N LEU A 818 -11.41 37.88 10.46
CA LEU A 818 -11.06 36.48 10.33
C LEU A 818 -9.81 36.18 11.20
N PHE A 819 -9.83 35.08 11.92
CA PHE A 819 -8.73 34.67 12.79
C PHE A 819 -8.68 33.15 12.92
N ASP A 820 -7.53 32.64 13.37
CA ASP A 820 -7.39 31.23 13.70
C ASP A 820 -8.20 30.91 14.97
N LEU A 821 -9.25 30.11 14.84
CA LEU A 821 -10.13 29.71 15.93
C LEU A 821 -9.39 29.04 17.08
N ASN A 822 -8.22 28.46 16.84
CA ASN A 822 -7.36 27.88 17.87
C ASN A 822 -6.69 28.95 18.78
N GLN A 823 -6.69 30.22 18.39
CA GLN A 823 -6.07 31.33 19.12
C GLN A 823 -7.01 32.03 20.12
N ASP A 824 -8.32 31.70 20.11
CA ASP A 824 -9.32 32.33 20.99
C ASP A 824 -9.91 31.28 21.95
N SER A 825 -9.92 31.56 23.24
CA SER A 825 -10.41 30.64 24.27
C SER A 825 -11.89 30.25 24.13
N ARG A 826 -12.68 31.01 23.39
CA ARG A 826 -14.10 30.71 23.13
C ARG A 826 -14.27 29.68 22.00
N THR A 827 -13.28 29.56 21.11
CA THR A 827 -13.39 28.76 19.90
C THR A 827 -12.31 27.68 19.76
N GLN A 828 -11.26 27.70 20.58
CA GLN A 828 -10.12 26.80 20.48
C GLN A 828 -10.49 25.30 20.60
N THR A 829 -11.60 24.98 21.25
CA THR A 829 -12.12 23.62 21.43
C THR A 829 -13.38 23.36 20.59
N PHE A 830 -13.72 24.25 19.68
CA PHE A 830 -14.90 24.10 18.83
C PHE A 830 -14.71 23.00 17.79
N ALA A 831 -15.79 22.25 17.52
CA ALA A 831 -15.82 21.26 16.44
C ALA A 831 -17.20 21.23 15.79
N GLY A 832 -17.31 21.67 14.55
CA GLY A 832 -18.60 21.79 13.85
C GLY A 832 -18.58 22.78 12.70
N ASP A 833 -19.72 23.35 12.39
CA ASP A 833 -19.89 24.32 11.32
C ASP A 833 -19.81 25.76 11.87
N VAL A 834 -19.06 26.61 11.15
CA VAL A 834 -18.99 28.06 11.36
C VAL A 834 -19.46 28.75 10.10
N GLU A 835 -20.53 29.53 10.19
CA GLU A 835 -21.02 30.39 9.11
C GLU A 835 -20.43 31.79 9.24
N TYR A 836 -19.53 32.15 8.33
CA TYR A 836 -18.95 33.49 8.22
C TYR A 836 -19.77 34.27 7.23
N SER A 837 -20.50 35.32 7.67
CA SER A 837 -21.36 36.11 6.85
C SER A 837 -20.91 37.56 6.80
N THR A 838 -20.96 38.16 5.60
CA THR A 838 -20.67 39.58 5.38
C THR A 838 -21.53 40.15 4.24
N VAL A 839 -21.66 41.49 4.20
CA VAL A 839 -22.39 42.20 3.17
C VAL A 839 -21.42 43.05 2.37
N LEU A 840 -21.45 42.87 1.04
CA LEU A 840 -20.60 43.57 0.09
C LEU A 840 -21.42 44.51 -0.79
N ASN A 841 -20.89 45.71 -1.02
CA ASN A 841 -21.47 46.63 -1.99
C ASN A 841 -20.62 46.67 -3.26
N ILE A 842 -21.12 46.06 -4.34
CA ILE A 842 -20.40 45.89 -5.59
C ILE A 842 -20.93 46.89 -6.64
N ARG A 843 -20.01 47.71 -7.18
CA ARG A 843 -20.34 48.71 -8.18
C ARG A 843 -20.41 48.16 -9.59
N ARG A 844 -19.52 47.25 -9.93
CA ARG A 844 -19.32 46.68 -11.28
C ARG A 844 -19.21 45.13 -11.22
N PRO A 845 -20.34 44.43 -11.01
CA PRO A 845 -20.38 42.99 -10.88
C PRO A 845 -19.91 42.25 -12.15
N GLU A 846 -19.97 42.89 -13.33
CA GLU A 846 -19.53 42.31 -14.61
C GLU A 846 -18.04 42.06 -14.71
N PHE A 847 -17.21 42.67 -13.85
CA PHE A 847 -15.76 42.49 -13.77
C PHE A 847 -15.34 41.46 -12.70
N VAL A 848 -16.30 40.93 -11.96
CA VAL A 848 -16.01 39.92 -10.92
C VAL A 848 -16.33 38.54 -11.46
N SER A 849 -15.33 37.68 -11.51
CA SER A 849 -15.47 36.31 -12.05
C SER A 849 -15.25 35.22 -10.99
N LEU A 850 -14.47 35.51 -9.95
CA LEU A 850 -14.02 34.49 -9.00
C LEU A 850 -14.08 35.04 -7.57
N LEU A 851 -14.48 34.18 -6.62
CA LEU A 851 -14.28 34.37 -5.20
C LEU A 851 -13.31 33.30 -4.67
N ASP A 852 -12.31 33.76 -3.95
CA ASP A 852 -11.35 32.90 -3.24
C ASP A 852 -11.47 33.16 -1.73
N ALA A 853 -11.74 32.12 -0.95
CA ALA A 853 -11.82 32.21 0.51
C ALA A 853 -10.45 32.29 1.20
N GLY A 854 -9.35 32.18 0.46
CA GLY A 854 -8.00 32.20 1.00
C GLY A 854 -7.68 30.96 1.84
N ASN A 855 -6.88 31.15 2.91
CA ASN A 855 -6.52 30.05 3.79
C ASN A 855 -7.72 29.65 4.68
N ALA A 856 -8.17 28.40 4.53
CA ALA A 856 -9.26 27.81 5.29
C ALA A 856 -8.80 26.61 6.17
N ASN A 857 -7.51 26.48 6.44
CA ASN A 857 -6.94 25.43 7.33
C ASN A 857 -7.46 24.01 7.01
N ASN A 858 -7.45 23.63 5.74
CA ASN A 858 -7.92 22.32 5.23
C ASN A 858 -9.38 21.98 5.58
N SER A 859 -10.19 22.98 5.92
CA SER A 859 -11.61 22.78 6.20
C SER A 859 -12.41 22.57 4.91
N VAL A 860 -13.56 21.90 5.02
CA VAL A 860 -14.57 21.91 3.96
C VAL A 860 -15.30 23.23 4.00
N VAL A 861 -15.36 23.94 2.87
CA VAL A 861 -16.02 25.25 2.78
C VAL A 861 -17.11 25.24 1.71
N GLU A 862 -18.29 25.73 2.06
CA GLU A 862 -19.40 25.99 1.14
C GLU A 862 -19.57 27.49 0.94
N LEU A 863 -19.67 27.96 -0.30
CA LEU A 863 -19.98 29.33 -0.61
C LEU A 863 -21.47 29.50 -0.89
N ILE A 864 -22.09 30.46 -0.22
CA ILE A 864 -23.48 30.88 -0.43
C ILE A 864 -23.50 32.36 -0.81
N VAL A 865 -24.04 32.68 -2.00
CA VAL A 865 -24.16 34.05 -2.52
C VAL A 865 -25.63 34.40 -2.65
N ASN A 866 -26.06 35.43 -1.96
CA ASN A 866 -27.46 35.91 -1.98
C ASN A 866 -28.48 34.78 -1.69
N GLY A 867 -28.14 33.87 -0.76
CA GLY A 867 -28.96 32.71 -0.37
C GLY A 867 -28.87 31.51 -1.30
N LYS A 868 -28.06 31.55 -2.36
CA LYS A 868 -27.83 30.42 -3.27
C LYS A 868 -26.50 29.78 -3.01
N SER A 869 -26.48 28.47 -2.71
CA SER A 869 -25.25 27.67 -2.59
C SER A 869 -24.57 27.49 -3.96
N LEU A 870 -23.26 27.68 -3.98
CA LEU A 870 -22.38 27.43 -5.13
C LEU A 870 -21.57 26.15 -4.96
N GLY A 871 -21.93 25.34 -3.98
CA GLY A 871 -21.30 24.05 -3.69
C GLY A 871 -20.09 24.15 -2.74
N ARG A 872 -19.50 22.99 -2.47
CA ARG A 872 -18.44 22.83 -1.47
C ARG A 872 -17.10 22.66 -2.15
N ARG A 873 -16.05 23.15 -1.45
CA ARG A 873 -14.64 22.89 -1.78
C ARG A 873 -14.03 22.18 -0.59
N TRP A 874 -13.37 21.06 -0.83
CA TRP A 874 -12.92 20.15 0.22
C TRP A 874 -11.44 19.79 0.14
N TYR A 875 -10.73 20.30 -0.89
CA TYR A 875 -9.26 20.22 -1.06
C TYR A 875 -8.76 21.43 -1.87
N GLY A 876 -7.47 21.68 -1.86
CA GLY A 876 -6.78 22.72 -2.62
C GLY A 876 -7.31 24.14 -2.31
N TYR A 877 -7.39 24.98 -3.31
CA TYR A 877 -7.92 26.35 -3.14
C TYR A 877 -9.44 26.34 -2.99
N ARG A 878 -9.95 27.14 -2.05
CA ARG A 878 -11.38 27.29 -1.81
C ARG A 878 -11.93 28.40 -2.72
N MET A 879 -12.04 28.10 -4.04
CA MET A 879 -12.42 29.05 -5.09
C MET A 879 -13.73 28.68 -5.79
N TRP A 880 -14.52 29.68 -6.17
CA TRP A 880 -15.77 29.50 -6.90
C TRP A 880 -15.89 30.50 -8.03
N ASN A 881 -16.46 30.07 -9.17
CA ASN A 881 -16.89 30.96 -10.23
C ASN A 881 -18.16 31.72 -9.79
N VAL A 882 -18.06 33.01 -9.66
CA VAL A 882 -19.17 33.92 -9.27
C VAL A 882 -19.63 34.85 -10.39
N LYS A 883 -19.11 34.63 -11.61
CA LYS A 883 -19.44 35.45 -12.79
C LYS A 883 -20.95 35.44 -13.06
N GLY A 884 -21.56 36.64 -13.07
CA GLY A 884 -23.00 36.82 -13.31
C GLY A 884 -23.91 36.44 -12.12
N LEU A 885 -23.34 36.10 -10.94
CA LEU A 885 -24.10 35.75 -9.74
C LEU A 885 -24.19 36.93 -8.76
N LEU A 886 -23.25 37.85 -8.84
CA LEU A 886 -23.25 39.08 -8.06
C LEU A 886 -24.08 40.12 -8.74
N ARG A 887 -24.75 40.98 -7.95
CA ARG A 887 -25.58 42.10 -8.43
C ARG A 887 -24.94 43.45 -8.09
N LYS A 888 -25.31 44.48 -8.82
CA LYS A 888 -24.91 45.85 -8.49
C LYS A 888 -25.57 46.27 -7.17
N GLY A 889 -24.80 46.83 -6.26
CA GLY A 889 -25.23 47.13 -4.91
C GLY A 889 -24.93 46.02 -3.93
N GLU A 890 -25.80 45.80 -2.97
CA GLU A 890 -25.64 44.91 -1.84
C GLU A 890 -25.72 43.44 -2.24
N ASN A 891 -24.73 42.65 -1.77
CA ASN A 891 -24.64 41.20 -1.91
C ASN A 891 -24.32 40.58 -0.56
N HIS A 892 -25.04 39.52 -0.19
CA HIS A 892 -24.79 38.72 0.99
C HIS A 892 -23.89 37.55 0.64
N ILE A 893 -22.75 37.46 1.30
CA ILE A 893 -21.78 36.36 1.15
C ILE A 893 -21.75 35.59 2.46
N THR A 894 -21.93 34.27 2.38
CA THR A 894 -21.74 33.36 3.50
C THR A 894 -20.78 32.25 3.11
N LEU A 895 -19.75 32.05 3.92
CA LEU A 895 -18.84 30.93 3.86
C LEU A 895 -19.14 30.01 5.04
N ARG A 896 -19.68 28.82 4.77
CA ARG A 896 -19.89 27.79 5.81
C ARG A 896 -18.66 26.88 5.84
N CYS A 897 -17.96 26.90 6.95
CA CYS A 897 -16.69 26.18 7.17
C CYS A 897 -16.91 25.06 8.19
N THR A 898 -16.60 23.81 7.82
CA THR A 898 -16.63 22.66 8.73
C THR A 898 -15.22 22.42 9.28
N THR A 899 -15.05 22.58 10.60
CA THR A 899 -13.77 22.42 11.28
C THR A 899 -13.45 20.95 11.60
N THR A 900 -12.20 20.66 11.94
CA THR A 900 -11.77 19.32 12.39
C THR A 900 -12.17 19.02 13.83
N LEU A 901 -12.18 17.73 14.18
CA LEU A 901 -12.61 17.23 15.50
C LEU A 901 -11.49 17.27 16.56
N GLY A 902 -10.21 17.26 16.15
CA GLY A 902 -9.07 16.97 17.00
C GLY A 902 -8.92 17.86 18.24
N ASN A 903 -9.05 19.18 18.09
CA ASN A 903 -8.92 20.11 19.22
C ASN A 903 -10.00 19.88 20.29
N TYR A 904 -11.23 19.57 19.87
CA TYR A 904 -12.32 19.23 20.79
C TYR A 904 -12.02 17.92 21.53
N VAL A 905 -11.63 16.86 20.83
CA VAL A 905 -11.29 15.58 21.47
C VAL A 905 -10.16 15.76 22.48
N LYS A 906 -9.14 16.55 22.13
CA LYS A 906 -8.03 16.86 23.04
C LYS A 906 -8.49 17.59 24.30
N SER A 907 -9.56 18.40 24.24
CA SER A 907 -10.10 19.12 25.39
C SER A 907 -10.85 18.23 26.41
N LEU A 908 -11.18 16.99 26.02
CA LEU A 908 -11.87 16.02 26.89
C LEU A 908 -10.86 15.36 27.86
N THR A 909 -10.34 16.16 28.81
CA THR A 909 -9.25 15.77 29.71
C THR A 909 -9.57 14.59 30.63
N ASP A 910 -10.84 14.40 30.98
CA ASP A 910 -11.30 13.30 31.84
C ASP A 910 -11.67 12.02 31.06
N ASN A 911 -11.54 12.04 29.72
CA ASN A 911 -11.87 10.91 28.90
C ASN A 911 -10.60 10.13 28.51
N PRO A 912 -10.39 8.90 29.03
CA PRO A 912 -9.14 8.16 28.79
C PRO A 912 -8.92 7.76 27.33
N VAL A 913 -9.98 7.51 26.56
CA VAL A 913 -9.87 7.20 25.13
C VAL A 913 -9.43 8.44 24.36
N ALA A 914 -10.05 9.59 24.60
CA ALA A 914 -9.68 10.85 24.00
C ALA A 914 -8.21 11.19 24.31
N GLN A 915 -7.80 11.13 25.57
CA GLN A 915 -6.43 11.45 25.99
C GLN A 915 -5.41 10.44 25.48
N GLY A 916 -5.76 9.16 25.38
CA GLY A 916 -4.90 8.13 24.78
C GLY A 916 -4.50 8.45 23.34
N TRP A 917 -5.40 9.07 22.56
CA TRP A 917 -5.16 9.41 21.16
C TRP A 917 -4.68 10.85 20.92
N THR A 918 -5.03 11.81 21.80
CA THR A 918 -4.78 13.24 21.53
C THR A 918 -3.91 13.93 22.58
N GLY A 919 -3.69 13.31 23.73
CA GLY A 919 -2.95 13.93 24.85
C GLY A 919 -1.55 14.42 24.45
N GLY A 920 -0.81 13.63 23.69
CA GLY A 920 0.52 13.96 23.16
C GLY A 920 0.53 14.78 21.87
N GLN A 921 -0.62 15.05 21.25
CA GLN A 921 -0.70 15.73 19.96
C GLN A 921 -0.77 17.27 20.15
N PRO A 922 -0.23 18.08 19.22
CA PRO A 922 -0.46 19.52 19.22
C PRO A 922 -1.92 19.83 18.85
N THR A 923 -2.37 21.05 19.18
CA THR A 923 -3.60 21.59 18.61
C THR A 923 -3.36 22.03 17.16
N ALA A 924 -4.42 21.99 16.34
CA ALA A 924 -4.38 22.39 14.93
C ALA A 924 -5.02 23.78 14.74
N PRO A 925 -4.55 24.60 13.80
CA PRO A 925 -5.25 25.82 13.38
C PRO A 925 -6.59 25.45 12.76
N MET A 926 -7.61 26.30 12.92
CA MET A 926 -8.99 26.04 12.48
C MET A 926 -9.66 27.28 11.94
N GLY A 927 -10.64 27.07 11.06
CA GLY A 927 -11.47 28.12 10.50
C GLY A 927 -10.83 28.82 9.30
N ILE A 928 -11.47 29.91 8.85
CA ILE A 928 -11.04 30.71 7.69
C ILE A 928 -10.18 31.88 8.17
N LEU A 929 -8.95 31.94 7.70
CA LEU A 929 -8.01 33.03 7.98
C LEU A 929 -8.03 34.07 6.87
N GLY A 930 -8.51 33.72 5.70
CA GLY A 930 -8.46 34.58 4.53
C GLY A 930 -7.04 34.77 3.94
N PRO A 931 -6.76 35.90 3.27
CA PRO A 931 -7.76 36.94 2.90
C PRO A 931 -8.81 36.38 1.92
N VAL A 932 -10.07 36.79 2.10
CA VAL A 932 -11.15 36.50 1.15
C VAL A 932 -11.11 37.52 0.06
N CYS A 933 -10.98 37.12 -1.20
CA CYS A 933 -10.75 38.01 -2.34
C CYS A 933 -11.73 37.76 -3.50
N LEU A 934 -12.03 38.84 -4.23
CA LEU A 934 -12.72 38.77 -5.51
C LEU A 934 -11.75 39.11 -6.65
N TYR A 935 -11.84 38.37 -7.75
CA TYR A 935 -11.03 38.54 -8.95
C TYR A 935 -11.91 38.80 -10.19
#